data_fcaea6e9551dd0bb789dcb3aa0eb8147
#
_entry.id   fcaea6e9551dd0bb789dcb3aa0eb8147
#
_cell.length_a   1.000
_cell.length_b   1.000
_cell.length_c   1.000
_cell.angle_alpha   90.00
_cell.angle_beta   90.00
_cell.angle_gamma   90.00
#
_symmetry.space_group_name_H-M   'P 1'
#
loop_
_entity.id
_entity.type
_entity.pdbx_description
1 polymer ?
#
loop_
_entity_poly.entity_id
_entity_poly.type
_entity_poly.pdbx_seq_one_letter_code
_entity_poly.pdbx_strand_id
1 'polypeptide(L)'
;MSRYTLENRRFVIGGVAVAIVTVYIIRLFTLQLMSDDYKKNADSNAFLKKVEFPSRGAIYDRNGQLLVYNQPAYDIMVVMNEAKGRIDTTEFCNALGITKEFFIKRMDDIKNYAKNPGYSRFTQQLFMSQLSNEEFSNFQEKMFRFPGFYVQHRSIRQYQTSCGAHILGDVAEVSPADIEEDDYYQPGDYIGKLGVEKYYEKELRGEKGVQILLRDARGRIQGKYMDGAYDRQPVAGKDLTLSIDLKLQALGERLMEGKIGSIVAIDPQTGEVLAMVSAPSYDPRIMVGRSRSKNHRLLSRDAWKPLLNRSIMGMYPPGSTFKTSQALTYMTEGIVTPGTAFPCHRGFYCRGLHVGCHSHAAPISLVDAISTSCNAYFCWGLYYMMGNRSKYKNPFEAMNVWRDYMVSMGFGYKLGIDLPGEKRGMIPNAEYYDRNYRGSWNGLTIVSISIGQGEVTLTPLQIANLGATIANRGYYYTPHVVRKVQDMPLDTAFTHRHFTKANRRSYDYVVAGMRSSAMKGTCRALSRLPFEACGKTGTAQNHGRDHSVFMGFAPMNNPKIAVAVYVENGGWGADYGVPIGGLMMEQYINGKLSPAGEAIAGSMQHRRIGYGPRFPGQERKAAAAKKAAAAKKAKTAKQSEADQQPKPVEAKSGEQQQ
;
A
#
# COMPACT_ATOMS: atom_id res chain seq x y z
N MET A 1 25.30 -71.45 -57.59
CA MET A 1 26.12 -70.70 -56.62
C MET A 1 26.45 -69.37 -57.22
N SER A 2 25.76 -68.30 -56.81
CA SER A 2 25.99 -66.98 -57.30
C SER A 2 27.32 -66.44 -56.75
N ARG A 3 28.27 -66.12 -57.66
CA ARG A 3 29.51 -65.41 -57.32
C ARG A 3 29.15 -64.03 -56.89
N TYR A 4 29.16 -63.78 -55.57
CA TYR A 4 29.16 -62.41 -55.01
C TYR A 4 30.48 -61.76 -55.43
N THR A 5 30.46 -60.94 -56.43
CA THR A 5 31.63 -60.21 -56.93
C THR A 5 31.99 -59.12 -55.90
N LEU A 6 33.26 -59.07 -55.46
CA LEU A 6 33.82 -58.09 -54.58
C LEU A 6 33.63 -56.64 -55.08
N GLU A 7 33.35 -56.45 -56.35
CA GLU A 7 33.07 -55.18 -57.00
C GLU A 7 31.83 -54.42 -56.49
N ASN A 8 30.76 -55.18 -56.13
CA ASN A 8 29.56 -54.55 -55.57
C ASN A 8 29.77 -54.02 -54.14
N ARG A 9 30.69 -54.63 -53.38
CA ARG A 9 30.98 -54.21 -52.00
C ARG A 9 31.67 -52.85 -51.94
N ARG A 10 32.46 -52.47 -52.94
CA ARG A 10 33.11 -51.14 -52.99
C ARG A 10 32.07 -49.99 -53.05
N PHE A 11 30.97 -50.19 -53.78
CA PHE A 11 29.89 -49.21 -53.89
C PHE A 11 29.10 -49.09 -52.58
N VAL A 12 28.87 -50.20 -51.89
CA VAL A 12 28.19 -50.21 -50.59
C VAL A 12 29.07 -49.54 -49.55
N ILE A 13 30.37 -49.87 -49.50
CA ILE A 13 31.32 -49.21 -48.56
C ILE A 13 31.47 -47.72 -48.88
N GLY A 14 31.56 -47.35 -50.18
CA GLY A 14 31.57 -45.96 -50.61
C GLY A 14 30.30 -45.23 -50.23
N GLY A 15 29.15 -45.84 -50.42
CA GLY A 15 27.86 -45.25 -50.00
C GLY A 15 27.75 -45.03 -48.50
N VAL A 16 28.22 -46.00 -47.70
CA VAL A 16 28.26 -45.86 -46.21
C VAL A 16 29.25 -44.76 -45.82
N ALA A 17 30.44 -44.68 -46.45
CA ALA A 17 31.39 -43.61 -46.15
C ALA A 17 30.85 -42.22 -46.49
N VAL A 18 30.19 -42.07 -47.65
CA VAL A 18 29.54 -40.81 -48.04
C VAL A 18 28.39 -40.45 -47.04
N ALA A 19 27.56 -41.41 -46.65
CA ALA A 19 26.50 -41.17 -45.67
C ALA A 19 27.06 -40.71 -44.31
N ILE A 20 28.15 -41.34 -43.83
CA ILE A 20 28.83 -40.92 -42.58
C ILE A 20 29.36 -39.49 -42.71
N VAL A 21 30.06 -39.18 -43.83
CA VAL A 21 30.59 -37.85 -44.09
C VAL A 21 29.46 -36.80 -44.15
N THR A 22 28.35 -37.13 -44.81
CA THR A 22 27.18 -36.24 -44.89
C THR A 22 26.58 -35.98 -43.52
N VAL A 23 26.41 -37.03 -42.68
CA VAL A 23 25.97 -36.86 -41.27
C VAL A 23 26.93 -35.98 -40.50
N TYR A 24 28.22 -36.16 -40.65
CA TYR A 24 29.21 -35.29 -39.98
C TYR A 24 29.13 -33.84 -40.48
N ILE A 25 28.98 -33.57 -41.80
CA ILE A 25 28.82 -32.25 -42.37
C ILE A 25 27.54 -31.61 -41.81
N ILE A 26 26.38 -32.31 -41.81
CA ILE A 26 25.13 -31.81 -41.27
C ILE A 26 25.31 -31.49 -39.78
N ARG A 27 25.96 -32.37 -39.02
CA ARG A 27 26.21 -32.15 -37.60
C ARG A 27 27.13 -30.97 -37.32
N LEU A 28 28.18 -30.80 -38.09
CA LEU A 28 29.07 -29.64 -38.03
C LEU A 28 28.31 -28.35 -38.37
N PHE A 29 27.52 -28.39 -39.43
CA PHE A 29 26.67 -27.25 -39.83
C PHE A 29 25.70 -26.86 -38.73
N THR A 30 24.98 -27.82 -38.14
CA THR A 30 24.06 -27.55 -37.02
C THR A 30 24.79 -27.01 -35.79
N LEU A 31 25.98 -27.55 -35.47
CA LEU A 31 26.77 -27.10 -34.32
C LEU A 31 27.39 -25.72 -34.51
N GLN A 32 27.83 -25.38 -35.74
CA GLN A 32 28.58 -24.14 -36.00
C GLN A 32 27.72 -22.97 -36.45
N LEU A 33 26.60 -23.22 -37.14
CA LEU A 33 25.76 -22.18 -37.74
C LEU A 33 24.35 -22.08 -37.16
N MET A 34 23.78 -23.17 -36.62
CA MET A 34 22.42 -23.15 -36.06
C MET A 34 22.35 -23.19 -34.52
N SER A 35 23.48 -23.50 -33.86
CA SER A 35 23.52 -23.55 -32.39
C SER A 35 24.37 -22.39 -31.86
N ASP A 36 23.72 -21.35 -31.34
CA ASP A 36 24.37 -20.26 -30.60
C ASP A 36 24.89 -20.67 -29.22
N ASP A 37 24.54 -21.85 -28.74
CA ASP A 37 24.88 -22.30 -27.37
C ASP A 37 26.38 -22.50 -27.20
N TYR A 38 27.07 -23.02 -28.20
CA TYR A 38 28.53 -23.20 -28.14
C TYR A 38 29.29 -21.87 -28.23
N LYS A 39 28.76 -20.92 -28.99
CA LYS A 39 29.31 -19.56 -29.09
C LYS A 39 29.08 -18.83 -27.75
N LYS A 40 27.88 -18.90 -27.20
CA LYS A 40 27.56 -18.33 -25.88
C LYS A 40 28.45 -18.96 -24.81
N ASN A 41 28.67 -20.28 -24.81
CA ASN A 41 29.55 -20.96 -23.87
C ASN A 41 31.03 -20.59 -24.06
N ALA A 42 31.52 -20.43 -25.28
CA ALA A 42 32.88 -19.96 -25.54
C ALA A 42 33.06 -18.52 -25.08
N ASP A 43 32.12 -17.63 -25.38
CA ASP A 43 32.09 -16.25 -24.90
C ASP A 43 31.99 -16.17 -23.38
N SER A 44 31.19 -17.00 -22.75
CA SER A 44 31.07 -17.05 -21.29
C SER A 44 32.32 -17.61 -20.60
N ASN A 45 33.11 -18.43 -21.26
CA ASN A 45 34.39 -18.92 -20.73
C ASN A 45 35.51 -17.90 -20.87
N ALA A 46 35.51 -17.09 -21.93
CA ALA A 46 36.52 -16.07 -22.20
C ALA A 46 36.21 -14.74 -21.50
N PHE A 47 34.93 -14.42 -21.35
CA PHE A 47 34.46 -13.12 -20.83
C PHE A 47 33.65 -13.28 -19.57
N LEU A 48 33.96 -12.49 -18.54
CA LEU A 48 33.12 -12.29 -17.38
C LEU A 48 32.35 -10.98 -17.54
N LYS A 49 31.05 -11.05 -17.76
CA LYS A 49 30.18 -9.87 -17.67
C LYS A 49 29.85 -9.59 -16.20
N LYS A 50 30.50 -8.58 -15.64
CA LYS A 50 30.24 -8.10 -14.27
C LYS A 50 29.16 -7.00 -14.37
N VAL A 51 28.01 -7.25 -13.75
CA VAL A 51 26.93 -6.26 -13.66
C VAL A 51 27.29 -5.22 -12.60
N GLU A 52 27.22 -3.95 -12.97
CA GLU A 52 27.34 -2.83 -12.05
C GLU A 52 25.95 -2.27 -11.77
N PHE A 53 25.56 -2.26 -10.47
CA PHE A 53 24.24 -1.81 -10.07
C PHE A 53 24.21 -0.30 -9.95
N PRO A 54 23.19 0.36 -10.53
CA PRO A 54 22.98 1.79 -10.35
C PRO A 54 22.55 2.10 -8.92
N SER A 55 22.80 3.31 -8.47
CA SER A 55 22.14 3.84 -7.28
C SER A 55 20.69 4.16 -7.60
N ARG A 56 19.75 3.71 -6.75
CA ARG A 56 18.34 3.99 -6.87
C ARG A 56 18.08 5.46 -6.50
N GLY A 57 17.15 6.15 -7.20
CA GLY A 57 16.81 7.56 -6.92
C GLY A 57 16.38 7.77 -5.46
N ALA A 58 16.72 8.92 -4.89
CA ALA A 58 16.30 9.31 -3.55
C ALA A 58 14.83 9.79 -3.54
N ILE A 59 14.18 9.80 -2.36
CA ILE A 59 12.81 10.27 -2.23
C ILE A 59 12.78 11.37 -1.16
N TYR A 60 12.22 12.51 -1.53
CA TYR A 60 12.08 13.70 -0.69
C TYR A 60 10.61 14.01 -0.43
N ASP A 61 10.32 14.67 0.69
CA ASP A 61 9.00 15.27 0.92
C ASP A 61 8.83 16.56 0.09
N ARG A 62 7.64 17.19 0.16
CA ARG A 62 7.34 18.44 -0.56
C ARG A 62 8.23 19.62 -0.19
N ASN A 63 8.85 19.59 1.00
CA ASN A 63 9.71 20.65 1.55
C ASN A 63 11.20 20.36 1.32
N GLY A 64 11.54 19.28 0.58
CA GLY A 64 12.92 18.86 0.31
C GLY A 64 13.56 18.05 1.44
N GLN A 65 12.80 17.62 2.44
CA GLN A 65 13.31 16.72 3.48
C GLN A 65 13.52 15.32 2.93
N LEU A 66 14.72 14.77 3.08
CA LEU A 66 15.06 13.43 2.66
C LEU A 66 14.26 12.38 3.45
N LEU A 67 13.54 11.52 2.74
CA LEU A 67 12.72 10.45 3.33
C LEU A 67 13.36 9.08 3.14
N VAL A 68 13.84 8.80 1.92
CA VAL A 68 14.41 7.50 1.55
C VAL A 68 15.68 7.71 0.74
N TYR A 69 16.74 6.99 1.11
CA TYR A 69 18.05 7.07 0.50
C TYR A 69 18.71 5.70 0.39
N ASN A 70 19.88 5.65 -0.23
CA ASN A 70 20.65 4.43 -0.37
C ASN A 70 21.84 4.43 0.57
N GLN A 71 22.03 3.33 1.28
CA GLN A 71 23.22 3.07 2.07
C GLN A 71 24.06 1.99 1.36
N PRO A 72 25.40 2.13 1.26
CA PRO A 72 26.26 1.09 0.74
C PRO A 72 26.06 -0.22 1.50
N ALA A 73 26.05 -1.31 0.78
CA ALA A 73 25.96 -2.67 1.29
C ALA A 73 26.79 -3.62 0.45
N TYR A 74 27.05 -4.79 0.97
CA TYR A 74 27.95 -5.76 0.35
C TYR A 74 27.27 -7.12 0.28
N ASP A 75 27.30 -7.71 -0.92
CA ASP A 75 26.90 -9.10 -1.11
C ASP A 75 28.15 -9.95 -1.20
N ILE A 76 28.16 -11.09 -0.54
CA ILE A 76 29.21 -12.09 -0.66
C ILE A 76 28.76 -13.09 -1.71
N MET A 77 29.57 -13.20 -2.75
CA MET A 77 29.42 -14.13 -3.86
C MET A 77 30.40 -15.29 -3.70
N VAL A 78 30.03 -16.48 -4.16
CA VAL A 78 30.91 -17.67 -4.16
C VAL A 78 31.00 -18.29 -5.56
N VAL A 79 32.21 -18.64 -5.97
CA VAL A 79 32.47 -19.49 -7.13
C VAL A 79 32.82 -20.88 -6.60
N MET A 80 31.90 -21.82 -6.73
CA MET A 80 31.99 -23.14 -6.08
C MET A 80 33.24 -23.94 -6.50
N ASN A 81 33.69 -23.77 -7.75
CA ASN A 81 34.88 -24.46 -8.25
C ASN A 81 36.18 -23.96 -7.62
N GLU A 82 36.23 -22.70 -7.25
CA GLU A 82 37.40 -22.06 -6.64
C GLU A 82 37.41 -22.27 -5.12
N ALA A 83 36.25 -22.40 -4.50
CA ALA A 83 36.07 -22.56 -3.06
C ALA A 83 36.34 -24.00 -2.54
N LYS A 84 36.47 -25.01 -3.46
CA LYS A 84 36.61 -26.42 -3.09
C LYS A 84 37.90 -26.69 -2.29
N GLY A 85 37.72 -27.19 -1.06
CA GLY A 85 38.78 -27.81 -0.24
C GLY A 85 39.85 -26.84 0.28
N ARG A 86 39.64 -25.53 0.16
CA ARG A 86 40.66 -24.51 0.47
C ARG A 86 40.27 -23.54 1.59
N ILE A 87 39.15 -23.80 2.29
CA ILE A 87 38.58 -22.84 3.25
C ILE A 87 38.48 -23.49 4.63
N ASP A 88 39.02 -22.82 5.64
CA ASP A 88 38.67 -23.08 7.01
C ASP A 88 37.27 -22.56 7.31
N THR A 89 36.30 -23.49 7.34
CA THR A 89 34.88 -23.18 7.56
C THR A 89 34.64 -22.52 8.90
N THR A 90 35.45 -22.86 9.92
CA THR A 90 35.32 -22.29 11.28
C THR A 90 35.75 -20.83 11.29
N GLU A 91 36.90 -20.54 10.69
CA GLU A 91 37.41 -19.18 10.56
C GLU A 91 36.48 -18.30 9.69
N PHE A 92 35.95 -18.86 8.60
CA PHE A 92 34.99 -18.19 7.73
C PHE A 92 33.69 -17.83 8.49
N CYS A 93 33.14 -18.78 9.24
CA CYS A 93 31.94 -18.55 10.04
C CYS A 93 32.15 -17.48 11.12
N ASN A 94 33.29 -17.50 11.77
CA ASN A 94 33.66 -16.51 12.80
C ASN A 94 33.84 -15.10 12.16
N ALA A 95 34.44 -15.02 10.97
CA ALA A 95 34.64 -13.75 10.28
C ALA A 95 33.30 -13.07 9.86
N LEU A 96 32.25 -13.85 9.57
CA LEU A 96 30.93 -13.38 9.16
C LEU A 96 29.91 -13.40 10.32
N GLY A 97 30.27 -13.89 11.49
CA GLY A 97 29.30 -14.02 12.59
C GLY A 97 28.16 -14.99 12.32
N ILE A 98 28.41 -16.06 11.52
CA ILE A 98 27.39 -17.05 11.14
C ILE A 98 27.69 -18.40 11.77
N THR A 99 26.66 -19.25 11.90
CA THR A 99 26.87 -20.63 12.40
C THR A 99 27.31 -21.57 11.28
N LYS A 100 27.98 -22.66 11.65
CA LYS A 100 28.44 -23.69 10.71
C LYS A 100 27.24 -24.36 9.99
N GLU A 101 26.14 -24.56 10.71
CA GLU A 101 24.90 -25.12 10.16
C GLU A 101 24.32 -24.19 9.07
N PHE A 102 24.34 -22.87 9.31
CA PHE A 102 23.92 -21.89 8.30
C PHE A 102 24.80 -21.97 7.05
N PHE A 103 26.14 -22.03 7.24
CA PHE A 103 27.08 -22.14 6.11
C PHE A 103 26.81 -23.40 5.27
N ILE A 104 26.71 -24.58 5.89
CA ILE A 104 26.45 -25.86 5.20
C ILE A 104 25.14 -25.77 4.45
N LYS A 105 24.06 -25.37 5.13
CA LYS A 105 22.73 -25.24 4.51
C LYS A 105 22.76 -24.30 3.32
N ARG A 106 23.45 -23.17 3.41
CA ARG A 106 23.52 -22.19 2.33
C ARG A 106 24.28 -22.72 1.13
N MET A 107 25.41 -23.41 1.36
CA MET A 107 26.18 -24.07 0.30
C MET A 107 25.37 -25.16 -0.42
N ASP A 108 24.56 -25.91 0.31
CA ASP A 108 23.67 -26.93 -0.26
C ASP A 108 22.49 -26.30 -1.01
N ASP A 109 21.89 -25.22 -0.49
CA ASP A 109 20.83 -24.47 -1.17
C ASP A 109 21.33 -23.87 -2.51
N ILE A 110 22.56 -23.39 -2.57
CA ILE A 110 23.19 -22.89 -3.81
C ILE A 110 23.34 -24.00 -4.85
N LYS A 111 23.72 -25.20 -4.45
CA LYS A 111 23.93 -26.35 -5.37
C LYS A 111 22.62 -26.99 -5.82
N ASN A 112 21.52 -26.70 -5.14
CA ASN A 112 20.22 -27.32 -5.43
C ASN A 112 19.53 -26.63 -6.63
N TYR A 113 19.48 -27.31 -7.77
CA TYR A 113 18.85 -26.80 -9.00
C TYR A 113 17.35 -26.45 -8.83
N ALA A 114 16.63 -27.11 -7.92
CA ALA A 114 15.23 -26.77 -7.65
C ALA A 114 15.09 -25.41 -6.94
N LYS A 115 16.12 -24.97 -6.20
CA LYS A 115 16.15 -23.67 -5.51
C LYS A 115 16.93 -22.62 -6.29
N ASN A 116 17.86 -23.03 -7.12
CA ASN A 116 18.74 -22.19 -7.92
C ASN A 116 18.86 -22.78 -9.34
N PRO A 117 17.85 -22.56 -10.21
CA PRO A 117 17.86 -23.08 -11.57
C PRO A 117 19.06 -22.63 -12.43
N GLY A 118 19.61 -21.43 -12.13
CA GLY A 118 20.82 -20.86 -12.78
C GLY A 118 22.14 -21.31 -12.17
N TYR A 119 22.16 -22.36 -11.33
CA TYR A 119 23.41 -22.80 -10.71
C TYR A 119 24.43 -23.28 -11.72
N SER A 120 25.63 -22.69 -11.60
CA SER A 120 26.84 -23.19 -12.24
C SER A 120 28.00 -23.12 -11.24
N ARG A 121 28.81 -24.18 -11.23
CA ARG A 121 29.99 -24.19 -10.34
C ARG A 121 31.08 -23.22 -10.74
N PHE A 122 31.01 -22.67 -11.96
CA PHE A 122 32.00 -21.74 -12.53
C PHE A 122 31.57 -20.28 -12.48
N THR A 123 30.31 -20.00 -12.17
CA THR A 123 29.78 -18.64 -12.06
C THR A 123 29.65 -18.21 -10.62
N GLN A 124 29.67 -16.89 -10.39
CA GLN A 124 29.42 -16.31 -9.08
C GLN A 124 27.98 -16.59 -8.65
N GLN A 125 27.83 -17.15 -7.48
CA GLN A 125 26.54 -17.42 -6.84
C GLN A 125 26.41 -16.60 -5.55
N LEU A 126 25.23 -16.07 -5.28
CA LEU A 126 25.00 -15.30 -4.06
C LEU A 126 25.10 -16.21 -2.83
N PHE A 127 26.07 -15.98 -1.97
CA PHE A 127 26.21 -16.68 -0.68
C PHE A 127 25.45 -15.95 0.42
N MET A 128 25.70 -14.67 0.62
CA MET A 128 25.05 -13.86 1.64
C MET A 128 24.86 -12.44 1.13
N SER A 129 23.65 -11.89 1.31
CA SER A 129 23.31 -10.55 0.84
C SER A 129 23.27 -9.52 1.95
N GLN A 130 23.43 -8.26 1.58
CA GLN A 130 23.12 -7.10 2.41
C GLN A 130 23.92 -7.03 3.73
N LEU A 131 25.23 -7.24 3.67
CA LEU A 131 26.10 -6.98 4.82
C LEU A 131 26.22 -5.46 5.02
N SER A 132 26.18 -5.04 6.28
CA SER A 132 26.51 -3.67 6.67
C SER A 132 28.01 -3.39 6.50
N ASN A 133 28.40 -2.11 6.54
CA ASN A 133 29.80 -1.71 6.51
C ASN A 133 30.61 -2.36 7.64
N GLU A 134 30.04 -2.49 8.84
CA GLU A 134 30.71 -3.09 10.00
C GLU A 134 30.92 -4.59 9.82
N GLU A 135 29.86 -5.32 9.40
CA GLU A 135 29.96 -6.76 9.12
C GLU A 135 30.96 -7.04 7.99
N PHE A 136 30.97 -6.18 6.97
CA PHE A 136 31.88 -6.31 5.84
C PHE A 136 33.31 -6.01 6.20
N SER A 137 33.61 -4.96 6.98
CA SER A 137 34.97 -4.59 7.37
C SER A 137 35.68 -5.75 8.09
N ASN A 138 34.99 -6.43 9.00
CA ASN A 138 35.53 -7.60 9.71
C ASN A 138 35.85 -8.79 8.77
N PHE A 139 35.05 -8.94 7.72
CA PHE A 139 35.26 -9.98 6.71
C PHE A 139 36.35 -9.61 5.70
N GLN A 140 36.41 -8.34 5.29
CA GLN A 140 37.34 -7.82 4.28
C GLN A 140 38.79 -8.03 4.68
N GLU A 141 39.14 -7.82 5.96
CA GLU A 141 40.48 -8.03 6.46
C GLU A 141 40.98 -9.49 6.30
N LYS A 142 40.04 -10.46 6.31
CA LYS A 142 40.33 -11.89 6.21
C LYS A 142 39.99 -12.50 4.87
N MET A 143 39.46 -11.72 3.93
CA MET A 143 38.95 -12.21 2.63
C MET A 143 40.02 -12.96 1.83
N PHE A 144 41.29 -12.56 1.91
CA PHE A 144 42.40 -13.22 1.21
C PHE A 144 42.61 -14.70 1.64
N ARG A 145 42.04 -15.11 2.79
CA ARG A 145 42.07 -16.50 3.29
C ARG A 145 40.97 -17.37 2.72
N PHE A 146 39.99 -16.76 2.04
CA PHE A 146 38.80 -17.43 1.56
C PHE A 146 38.75 -17.40 0.02
N PRO A 147 39.62 -18.14 -0.68
CA PRO A 147 39.61 -18.16 -2.15
C PRO A 147 38.26 -18.67 -2.68
N GLY A 148 37.82 -18.06 -3.76
CA GLY A 148 36.52 -18.35 -4.37
C GLY A 148 35.33 -17.57 -3.78
N PHE A 149 35.56 -16.73 -2.74
CA PHE A 149 34.59 -15.75 -2.30
C PHE A 149 34.94 -14.37 -2.79
N TYR A 150 33.90 -13.64 -3.24
CA TYR A 150 34.02 -12.32 -3.84
C TYR A 150 33.01 -11.39 -3.21
N VAL A 151 33.27 -10.09 -3.26
CA VAL A 151 32.36 -9.06 -2.78
C VAL A 151 31.78 -8.31 -3.97
N GLN A 152 30.47 -8.17 -3.95
CA GLN A 152 29.75 -7.33 -4.89
C GLN A 152 29.17 -6.15 -4.14
N HIS A 153 29.50 -4.93 -4.58
CA HIS A 153 28.90 -3.71 -4.03
C HIS A 153 27.44 -3.61 -4.43
N ARG A 154 26.60 -3.31 -3.47
CA ARG A 154 25.19 -3.02 -3.64
C ARG A 154 24.79 -1.82 -2.81
N SER A 155 23.53 -1.41 -2.95
CA SER A 155 22.91 -0.45 -2.06
C SER A 155 21.71 -1.04 -1.36
N ILE A 156 21.52 -0.73 -0.09
CA ILE A 156 20.31 -1.02 0.68
C ILE A 156 19.50 0.25 0.80
N ARG A 157 18.19 0.12 0.60
CA ARG A 157 17.23 1.19 0.82
C ARG A 157 17.12 1.49 2.31
N GLN A 158 17.16 2.76 2.69
CA GLN A 158 17.03 3.22 4.06
C GLN A 158 15.96 4.30 4.17
N TYR A 159 15.18 4.25 5.26
CA TYR A 159 14.10 5.18 5.54
C TYR A 159 14.48 6.04 6.73
N GLN A 160 14.48 7.37 6.57
CA GLN A 160 14.76 8.31 7.68
C GLN A 160 13.53 8.52 8.58
N THR A 161 12.34 8.28 8.05
CA THR A 161 11.08 8.47 8.76
C THR A 161 10.48 7.16 9.23
N SER A 162 9.76 7.19 10.35
CA SER A 162 8.89 6.10 10.80
C SER A 162 7.48 6.17 10.24
N CYS A 163 7.17 7.24 9.49
CA CYS A 163 5.84 7.54 8.96
C CYS A 163 5.76 7.31 7.45
N GLY A 164 4.54 7.20 6.91
CA GLY A 164 4.29 7.15 5.47
C GLY A 164 4.54 5.79 4.82
N ALA A 165 4.58 4.70 5.58
CA ALA A 165 4.92 3.37 5.08
C ALA A 165 4.11 2.95 3.83
N HIS A 166 2.80 3.24 3.81
CA HIS A 166 1.92 2.86 2.70
C HIS A 166 2.14 3.71 1.43
N ILE A 167 2.70 4.92 1.59
CA ILE A 167 3.04 5.82 0.50
C ILE A 167 4.41 5.46 -0.05
N LEU A 168 5.42 5.40 0.84
CA LEU A 168 6.80 5.11 0.46
C LEU A 168 6.91 3.70 -0.14
N GLY A 169 6.27 2.73 0.48
CA GLY A 169 6.39 1.34 0.08
C GLY A 169 7.68 0.70 0.54
N ASP A 170 8.09 -0.37 -0.12
CA ASP A 170 9.29 -1.13 0.20
C ASP A 170 9.88 -1.84 -1.01
N VAL A 171 11.15 -2.20 -0.91
CA VAL A 171 11.92 -2.88 -1.94
C VAL A 171 12.25 -4.30 -1.47
N ALA A 172 12.08 -5.28 -2.36
CA ALA A 172 12.40 -6.68 -2.08
C ALA A 172 13.07 -7.36 -3.26
N GLU A 173 13.65 -8.53 -3.02
CA GLU A 173 14.16 -9.40 -4.07
C GLU A 173 13.04 -9.79 -5.05
N VAL A 174 13.38 -9.84 -6.33
CA VAL A 174 12.46 -10.22 -7.41
C VAL A 174 11.95 -11.65 -7.21
N SER A 175 10.70 -11.88 -7.59
CA SER A 175 10.11 -13.22 -7.69
C SER A 175 10.22 -13.73 -9.12
N PRO A 176 10.02 -15.04 -9.37
CA PRO A 176 9.96 -15.57 -10.73
C PRO A 176 8.97 -14.84 -11.64
N ALA A 177 7.82 -14.44 -11.09
CA ALA A 177 6.81 -13.69 -11.85
C ALA A 177 7.29 -12.27 -12.26
N ASP A 178 8.08 -11.59 -11.41
CA ASP A 178 8.64 -10.28 -11.76
C ASP A 178 9.67 -10.41 -12.90
N ILE A 179 10.42 -11.52 -12.94
CA ILE A 179 11.40 -11.80 -14.00
C ILE A 179 10.71 -12.14 -15.33
N GLU A 180 9.58 -12.85 -15.28
CA GLU A 180 8.75 -13.15 -16.46
C GLU A 180 8.09 -11.90 -17.04
N GLU A 181 7.79 -10.90 -16.20
CA GLU A 181 7.15 -9.64 -16.60
C GLU A 181 8.12 -8.63 -17.22
N ASP A 182 9.40 -8.58 -16.77
CA ASP A 182 10.39 -7.62 -17.26
C ASP A 182 11.79 -8.28 -17.33
N ASP A 183 12.31 -8.44 -18.54
CA ASP A 183 13.65 -9.00 -18.87
C ASP A 183 14.84 -8.22 -18.25
N TYR A 184 14.59 -7.04 -17.71
CA TYR A 184 15.60 -6.26 -16.97
C TYR A 184 16.10 -7.00 -15.74
N TYR A 185 15.23 -7.81 -15.11
CA TYR A 185 15.52 -8.44 -13.83
C TYR A 185 16.16 -9.81 -13.97
N GLN A 186 17.08 -10.08 -13.05
CA GLN A 186 17.73 -11.37 -12.88
C GLN A 186 17.56 -11.86 -11.44
N PRO A 187 17.64 -13.16 -11.16
CA PRO A 187 17.59 -13.68 -9.79
C PRO A 187 18.59 -12.96 -8.88
N GLY A 188 18.11 -12.50 -7.73
CA GLY A 188 18.90 -11.71 -6.77
C GLY A 188 18.84 -10.21 -6.97
N ASP A 189 18.13 -9.70 -7.98
CA ASP A 189 17.83 -8.27 -8.12
C ASP A 189 16.75 -7.81 -7.13
N TYR A 190 16.61 -6.51 -7.01
CA TYR A 190 15.63 -5.88 -6.13
C TYR A 190 14.63 -5.04 -6.93
N ILE A 191 13.37 -5.09 -6.51
CA ILE A 191 12.25 -4.37 -7.15
C ILE A 191 11.35 -3.75 -6.09
N GLY A 192 10.74 -2.59 -6.37
CA GLY A 192 9.71 -1.99 -5.54
C GLY A 192 8.45 -2.86 -5.50
N LYS A 193 7.95 -3.17 -4.31
CA LYS A 193 6.79 -4.05 -4.10
C LYS A 193 5.51 -3.29 -3.77
N LEU A 194 5.61 -2.17 -3.09
CA LEU A 194 4.48 -1.36 -2.64
C LEU A 194 4.78 0.14 -2.83
N GLY A 195 3.74 0.97 -2.69
CA GLY A 195 3.87 2.43 -2.66
C GLY A 195 4.48 3.03 -3.92
N VAL A 196 5.13 4.18 -3.75
CA VAL A 196 5.83 4.89 -4.84
C VAL A 196 7.03 4.10 -5.35
N GLU A 197 7.65 3.28 -4.50
CA GLU A 197 8.74 2.39 -4.90
C GLU A 197 8.30 1.43 -6.01
N LYS A 198 7.05 0.96 -5.99
CA LYS A 198 6.49 0.10 -7.04
C LYS A 198 6.00 0.89 -8.25
N TYR A 199 5.29 1.99 -8.01
CA TYR A 199 4.66 2.72 -9.12
C TYR A 199 5.70 3.40 -10.02
N TYR A 200 6.73 3.99 -9.42
CA TYR A 200 7.85 4.67 -10.10
C TYR A 200 9.11 3.81 -10.18
N GLU A 201 8.95 2.47 -10.25
CA GLU A 201 10.08 1.53 -10.29
C GLU A 201 11.04 1.85 -11.42
N LYS A 202 10.54 2.13 -12.62
CA LYS A 202 11.36 2.39 -13.82
C LYS A 202 12.22 3.63 -13.68
N GLU A 203 11.67 4.68 -13.08
CA GLU A 203 12.35 5.95 -12.83
C GLU A 203 13.37 5.81 -11.69
N LEU A 204 12.98 5.10 -10.62
CA LEU A 204 13.81 4.94 -9.44
C LEU A 204 14.98 3.98 -9.62
N ARG A 205 14.80 2.87 -10.38
CA ARG A 205 15.79 1.78 -10.45
C ARG A 205 17.07 2.14 -11.20
N GLY A 206 17.01 3.10 -12.14
CA GLY A 206 18.11 3.41 -13.05
C GLY A 206 18.42 2.31 -14.07
N GLU A 207 19.57 2.39 -14.73
CA GLU A 207 20.03 1.41 -15.73
C GLU A 207 21.30 0.72 -15.27
N LYS A 208 21.34 -0.62 -15.35
CA LYS A 208 22.52 -1.41 -15.02
C LYS A 208 23.68 -1.13 -15.96
N GLY A 209 24.87 -0.99 -15.41
CA GLY A 209 26.13 -1.04 -16.13
C GLY A 209 26.60 -2.47 -16.35
N VAL A 210 27.49 -2.64 -17.31
CA VAL A 210 28.14 -3.92 -17.59
C VAL A 210 29.62 -3.69 -17.82
N GLN A 211 30.47 -4.33 -17.02
CA GLN A 211 31.91 -4.37 -17.20
C GLN A 211 32.29 -5.73 -17.80
N ILE A 212 33.04 -5.73 -18.88
CA ILE A 212 33.50 -6.96 -19.56
C ILE A 212 34.94 -7.22 -19.20
N LEU A 213 35.15 -8.31 -18.46
CA LEU A 213 36.45 -8.74 -17.99
C LEU A 213 36.92 -9.99 -18.74
N LEU A 214 38.20 -10.02 -19.12
CA LEU A 214 38.84 -11.20 -19.71
C LEU A 214 39.21 -12.23 -18.64
N ARG A 215 38.95 -13.50 -18.92
CA ARG A 215 39.36 -14.64 -18.10
C ARG A 215 40.33 -15.56 -18.83
N ASP A 216 41.28 -16.09 -18.09
CA ASP A 216 42.12 -17.19 -18.60
C ASP A 216 41.38 -18.55 -18.52
N ALA A 217 41.98 -19.58 -19.12
CA ALA A 217 41.45 -20.95 -19.10
C ALA A 217 41.25 -21.54 -17.69
N ARG A 218 41.80 -20.89 -16.65
CA ARG A 218 41.63 -21.25 -15.23
C ARG A 218 40.59 -20.37 -14.52
N GLY A 219 39.90 -19.47 -15.25
CA GLY A 219 38.87 -18.58 -14.72
C GLY A 219 39.41 -17.30 -14.05
N ARG A 220 40.72 -17.04 -14.07
CA ARG A 220 41.30 -15.87 -13.42
C ARG A 220 41.15 -14.64 -14.31
N ILE A 221 40.78 -13.51 -13.70
CA ILE A 221 40.62 -12.22 -14.38
C ILE A 221 41.99 -11.71 -14.79
N GLN A 222 42.18 -11.46 -16.09
CA GLN A 222 43.39 -10.94 -16.70
C GLN A 222 43.38 -9.42 -16.91
N GLY A 223 42.16 -8.82 -16.97
CA GLY A 223 41.99 -7.39 -17.19
C GLY A 223 40.63 -7.08 -17.79
N LYS A 224 40.46 -5.82 -18.22
CA LYS A 224 39.28 -5.39 -18.99
C LYS A 224 39.41 -5.79 -20.46
N TYR A 225 38.30 -6.18 -21.05
CA TYR A 225 38.25 -6.44 -22.49
C TYR A 225 38.43 -5.13 -23.27
N MET A 226 39.40 -5.07 -24.20
CA MET A 226 39.71 -3.89 -24.98
C MET A 226 39.81 -2.59 -24.15
N ASP A 227 40.52 -2.65 -23.02
CA ASP A 227 40.69 -1.52 -22.09
C ASP A 227 39.37 -0.89 -21.61
N GLY A 228 38.25 -1.64 -21.67
CA GLY A 228 36.93 -1.19 -21.25
C GLY A 228 36.13 -0.47 -22.33
N ALA A 229 36.53 -0.51 -23.60
CA ALA A 229 35.84 0.15 -24.72
C ALA A 229 34.35 -0.34 -24.86
N TYR A 230 34.05 -1.52 -24.38
CA TYR A 230 32.71 -2.11 -24.42
C TYR A 230 31.99 -2.09 -23.04
N ASP A 231 32.62 -1.46 -22.06
CA ASP A 231 31.99 -1.27 -20.75
C ASP A 231 30.83 -0.25 -20.88
N ARG A 232 29.71 -0.54 -20.26
CA ARG A 232 28.60 0.40 -20.13
C ARG A 232 28.49 0.83 -18.68
N GLN A 233 28.61 2.13 -18.42
CA GLN A 233 28.47 2.68 -17.09
C GLN A 233 27.03 2.59 -16.59
N PRO A 234 26.78 2.35 -15.29
CA PRO A 234 25.44 2.39 -14.73
C PRO A 234 24.91 3.82 -14.74
N VAL A 235 23.60 3.97 -15.03
CA VAL A 235 22.90 5.25 -14.95
C VAL A 235 22.07 5.27 -13.68
N ALA A 236 22.31 6.23 -12.79
CA ALA A 236 21.56 6.37 -11.55
C ALA A 236 20.06 6.59 -11.80
N GLY A 237 19.23 6.07 -10.91
CA GLY A 237 17.79 6.33 -10.92
C GLY A 237 17.48 7.79 -10.61
N LYS A 238 16.29 8.24 -11.01
CA LYS A 238 15.82 9.62 -10.84
C LYS A 238 15.24 9.82 -9.46
N ASP A 239 15.52 10.98 -8.87
CA ASP A 239 14.98 11.36 -7.58
C ASP A 239 13.50 11.75 -7.68
N LEU A 240 12.72 11.43 -6.65
CA LEU A 240 11.32 11.81 -6.51
C LEU A 240 11.15 12.88 -5.43
N THR A 241 10.37 13.91 -5.73
CA THR A 241 9.83 14.82 -4.72
C THR A 241 8.34 14.53 -4.55
N LEU A 242 7.95 14.09 -3.36
CA LEU A 242 6.56 13.81 -3.04
C LEU A 242 5.78 15.11 -2.79
N SER A 243 4.46 15.03 -2.91
CA SER A 243 3.52 16.07 -2.50
C SER A 243 3.23 16.04 -0.99
N ILE A 244 3.66 14.99 -0.31
CA ILE A 244 3.42 14.75 1.11
C ILE A 244 4.17 15.76 1.98
N ASP A 245 3.47 16.34 2.95
CA ASP A 245 4.05 17.09 4.05
C ASP A 245 4.33 16.14 5.22
N LEU A 246 5.61 15.89 5.52
CA LEU A 246 5.98 14.93 6.55
C LEU A 246 5.44 15.28 7.95
N LYS A 247 5.35 16.59 8.28
CA LYS A 247 4.81 17.00 9.58
C LYS A 247 3.32 16.73 9.68
N LEU A 248 2.59 16.97 8.60
CA LEU A 248 1.17 16.67 8.50
C LEU A 248 0.90 15.15 8.54
N GLN A 249 1.71 14.37 7.83
CA GLN A 249 1.65 12.90 7.83
C GLN A 249 1.89 12.34 9.24
N ALA A 250 2.94 12.80 9.91
CA ALA A 250 3.28 12.37 11.27
C ALA A 250 2.18 12.73 12.29
N LEU A 251 1.59 13.92 12.18
CA LEU A 251 0.43 14.29 12.99
C LEU A 251 -0.74 13.33 12.74
N GLY A 252 -1.06 13.06 11.49
CA GLY A 252 -2.15 12.16 11.14
C GLY A 252 -1.95 10.75 11.70
N GLU A 253 -0.74 10.19 11.60
CA GLU A 253 -0.42 8.87 12.16
C GLU A 253 -0.52 8.87 13.70
N ARG A 254 -0.04 9.92 14.37
CA ARG A 254 -0.19 10.13 15.82
C ARG A 254 -1.67 10.16 16.24
N LEU A 255 -2.51 10.88 15.49
CA LEU A 255 -3.95 10.99 15.77
C LEU A 255 -4.69 9.66 15.57
N MET A 256 -4.20 8.81 14.68
CA MET A 256 -4.79 7.49 14.39
C MET A 256 -4.21 6.36 15.24
N GLU A 257 -3.31 6.64 16.19
CA GLU A 257 -2.78 5.62 17.09
C GLU A 257 -3.90 4.92 17.89
N GLY A 258 -3.90 3.58 17.89
CA GLY A 258 -4.92 2.76 18.55
C GLY A 258 -6.31 2.78 17.88
N LYS A 259 -6.39 3.25 16.65
CA LYS A 259 -7.61 3.31 15.82
C LYS A 259 -7.39 2.58 14.51
N ILE A 260 -8.48 2.20 13.84
CA ILE A 260 -8.47 1.62 12.50
C ILE A 260 -9.22 2.57 11.57
N GLY A 261 -8.62 2.85 10.43
CA GLY A 261 -9.22 3.75 9.47
C GLY A 261 -8.22 4.48 8.60
N SER A 262 -8.56 5.69 8.18
CA SER A 262 -7.75 6.46 7.23
C SER A 262 -7.96 7.96 7.38
N ILE A 263 -6.91 8.74 7.08
CA ILE A 263 -6.99 10.16 6.81
C ILE A 263 -6.40 10.40 5.41
N VAL A 264 -7.10 11.18 4.59
CA VAL A 264 -6.58 11.64 3.30
C VAL A 264 -6.74 13.15 3.24
N ALA A 265 -5.66 13.86 2.96
CA ALA A 265 -5.65 15.31 2.77
C ALA A 265 -5.14 15.63 1.37
N ILE A 266 -5.86 16.48 0.63
CA ILE A 266 -5.58 16.85 -0.77
C ILE A 266 -5.54 18.37 -0.86
N ASP A 267 -4.59 18.90 -1.65
CA ASP A 267 -4.65 20.29 -2.11
C ASP A 267 -5.70 20.38 -3.24
N PRO A 268 -6.83 21.09 -3.03
CA PRO A 268 -7.88 21.15 -4.06
C PRO A 268 -7.43 21.78 -5.38
N GLN A 269 -6.44 22.66 -5.33
CA GLN A 269 -6.02 23.45 -6.51
C GLN A 269 -5.06 22.69 -7.43
N THR A 270 -4.39 21.65 -6.93
CA THR A 270 -3.40 20.90 -7.69
C THR A 270 -3.71 19.41 -7.79
N GLY A 271 -4.50 18.85 -6.85
CA GLY A 271 -4.70 17.42 -6.70
C GLY A 271 -3.59 16.73 -5.89
N GLU A 272 -2.57 17.47 -5.46
CA GLU A 272 -1.49 16.96 -4.62
C GLU A 272 -2.01 16.36 -3.31
N VAL A 273 -1.66 15.12 -3.01
CA VAL A 273 -1.97 14.49 -1.72
C VAL A 273 -0.97 14.98 -0.68
N LEU A 274 -1.47 15.75 0.30
CA LEU A 274 -0.66 16.36 1.36
C LEU A 274 -0.33 15.40 2.50
N ALA A 275 -1.25 14.48 2.78
CA ALA A 275 -1.08 13.39 3.74
C ALA A 275 -2.01 12.23 3.38
N MET A 276 -1.54 11.00 3.58
CA MET A 276 -2.30 9.78 3.39
C MET A 276 -1.97 8.78 4.50
N VAL A 277 -2.85 8.70 5.48
CA VAL A 277 -2.69 7.83 6.65
C VAL A 277 -3.60 6.63 6.54
N SER A 278 -3.03 5.45 6.67
CA SER A 278 -3.77 4.19 6.82
C SER A 278 -3.42 3.57 8.17
N ALA A 279 -4.39 3.38 9.02
CA ALA A 279 -4.19 2.83 10.36
C ALA A 279 -4.93 1.47 10.53
N PRO A 280 -4.31 0.51 11.26
CA PRO A 280 -2.96 0.58 11.80
C PRO A 280 -1.89 0.64 10.71
N SER A 281 -0.82 1.39 10.97
CA SER A 281 0.35 1.49 10.12
C SER A 281 1.48 0.61 10.66
N TYR A 282 2.62 0.63 9.98
CA TYR A 282 3.87 0.02 10.42
C TYR A 282 5.03 0.98 10.15
N ASP A 283 6.15 0.77 10.83
CA ASP A 283 7.37 1.54 10.60
C ASP A 283 8.05 1.03 9.32
N PRO A 284 8.26 1.86 8.27
CA PRO A 284 8.91 1.43 7.04
C PRO A 284 10.35 0.95 7.27
N ARG A 285 11.03 1.42 8.31
CA ARG A 285 12.42 1.03 8.65
C ARG A 285 12.57 -0.46 8.97
N ILE A 286 11.51 -1.14 9.41
CA ILE A 286 11.55 -2.59 9.66
C ILE A 286 11.47 -3.43 8.37
N MET A 287 11.12 -2.79 7.24
CA MET A 287 10.96 -3.44 5.94
C MET A 287 12.23 -3.34 5.09
N VAL A 288 13.39 -3.33 5.74
CA VAL A 288 14.70 -3.18 5.12
C VAL A 288 15.59 -4.38 5.45
N GLY A 289 16.51 -4.69 4.55
CA GLY A 289 17.55 -5.66 4.78
C GLY A 289 17.07 -7.10 4.97
N ARG A 290 17.90 -7.92 5.60
CA ARG A 290 17.64 -9.35 5.81
C ARG A 290 16.42 -9.66 6.70
N SER A 291 16.02 -8.72 7.56
CA SER A 291 14.84 -8.86 8.43
C SER A 291 13.52 -8.65 7.72
N ARG A 292 13.51 -8.03 6.52
CA ARG A 292 12.30 -7.68 5.77
C ARG A 292 11.33 -8.85 5.60
N SER A 293 11.81 -10.00 5.12
CA SER A 293 10.96 -11.17 4.85
C SER A 293 10.29 -11.72 6.11
N LYS A 294 11.00 -11.70 7.25
CA LYS A 294 10.45 -12.07 8.56
C LYS A 294 9.37 -11.06 8.99
N ASN A 295 9.67 -9.78 8.91
CA ASN A 295 8.77 -8.71 9.33
C ASN A 295 7.53 -8.64 8.44
N HIS A 296 7.69 -8.76 7.12
CA HIS A 296 6.55 -8.85 6.18
C HIS A 296 5.62 -10.01 6.53
N ARG A 297 6.18 -11.19 6.86
CA ARG A 297 5.38 -12.37 7.27
C ARG A 297 4.62 -12.13 8.57
N LEU A 298 5.20 -11.42 9.53
CA LEU A 298 4.52 -11.04 10.77
C LEU A 298 3.37 -10.07 10.49
N LEU A 299 3.64 -8.99 9.74
CA LEU A 299 2.63 -7.99 9.38
C LEU A 299 1.50 -8.57 8.51
N SER A 300 1.80 -9.50 7.60
CA SER A 300 0.79 -10.13 6.74
C SER A 300 -0.15 -11.09 7.51
N ARG A 301 0.30 -11.64 8.63
CA ARG A 301 -0.48 -12.51 9.53
C ARG A 301 -1.26 -11.73 10.59
N ASP A 302 -0.98 -10.45 10.74
CA ASP A 302 -1.66 -9.61 11.71
C ASP A 302 -3.15 -9.47 11.32
N ALA A 303 -4.02 -9.73 12.30
CA ALA A 303 -5.47 -9.67 12.14
C ALA A 303 -5.97 -8.26 11.77
N TRP A 304 -5.24 -7.22 12.16
CA TRP A 304 -5.55 -5.83 11.91
C TRP A 304 -5.09 -5.34 10.53
N LYS A 305 -4.40 -6.20 9.77
CA LYS A 305 -3.93 -5.97 8.39
C LYS A 305 -3.19 -4.63 8.22
N PRO A 306 -2.06 -4.43 8.91
CA PRO A 306 -1.30 -3.18 8.82
C PRO A 306 -0.73 -2.91 7.41
N LEU A 307 -0.55 -3.94 6.58
CA LEU A 307 -0.09 -3.77 5.19
C LEU A 307 -1.17 -3.24 4.24
N LEU A 308 -2.45 -3.23 4.67
CA LEU A 308 -3.55 -2.74 3.83
C LEU A 308 -3.56 -1.21 3.79
N ASN A 309 -3.38 -0.62 2.62
CA ASN A 309 -3.58 0.82 2.43
C ASN A 309 -5.09 1.14 2.38
N ARG A 310 -5.68 1.43 3.56
CA ARG A 310 -7.12 1.71 3.68
C ARG A 310 -7.54 2.97 2.95
N SER A 311 -6.62 3.89 2.72
CA SER A 311 -6.91 5.17 2.06
C SER A 311 -7.44 4.98 0.62
N ILE A 312 -6.89 4.00 -0.09
CA ILE A 312 -7.21 3.73 -1.50
C ILE A 312 -7.85 2.34 -1.73
N MET A 313 -7.73 1.44 -0.76
CA MET A 313 -8.23 0.06 -0.88
C MET A 313 -9.44 -0.23 0.02
N GLY A 314 -9.64 0.54 1.09
CA GLY A 314 -10.79 0.42 1.97
C GLY A 314 -12.06 0.91 1.24
N MET A 315 -13.05 0.04 1.09
CA MET A 315 -14.36 0.38 0.51
C MET A 315 -15.39 0.46 1.64
N TYR A 316 -15.85 1.65 1.93
CA TYR A 316 -16.71 1.93 3.08
C TYR A 316 -17.98 2.66 2.67
N PRO A 317 -19.11 2.46 3.35
CA PRO A 317 -20.25 3.34 3.21
C PRO A 317 -19.85 4.78 3.61
N PRO A 318 -20.06 5.78 2.72
CA PRO A 318 -19.66 7.17 3.01
C PRO A 318 -20.53 7.83 4.08
N GLY A 319 -21.67 7.26 4.39
CA GLY A 319 -22.66 7.85 5.29
C GLY A 319 -23.08 9.26 4.84
N SER A 320 -23.41 10.10 5.80
CA SER A 320 -23.94 11.44 5.53
C SER A 320 -23.00 12.42 4.81
N THR A 321 -21.71 12.08 4.57
CA THR A 321 -20.85 12.89 3.70
C THR A 321 -21.37 12.86 2.25
N PHE A 322 -21.98 11.77 1.85
CA PHE A 322 -22.58 11.57 0.54
C PHE A 322 -23.79 12.48 0.25
N LYS A 323 -24.43 13.04 1.28
CA LYS A 323 -25.54 13.98 1.12
C LYS A 323 -25.17 15.24 0.35
N THR A 324 -23.91 15.64 0.37
CA THR A 324 -23.43 16.80 -0.41
C THR A 324 -23.51 16.53 -1.91
N SER A 325 -23.17 15.33 -2.38
CA SER A 325 -23.33 14.95 -3.78
C SER A 325 -24.81 14.83 -4.18
N GLN A 326 -25.66 14.37 -3.25
CA GLN A 326 -27.11 14.31 -3.45
C GLN A 326 -27.70 15.71 -3.60
N ALA A 327 -27.32 16.66 -2.75
CA ALA A 327 -27.75 18.05 -2.85
C ALA A 327 -27.40 18.67 -4.21
N LEU A 328 -26.17 18.46 -4.67
CA LEU A 328 -25.71 18.92 -5.99
C LEU A 328 -26.55 18.32 -7.12
N THR A 329 -26.83 17.04 -7.07
CA THR A 329 -27.64 16.31 -8.06
C THR A 329 -29.10 16.82 -8.07
N TYR A 330 -29.73 16.86 -6.90
CA TYR A 330 -31.14 17.25 -6.81
C TYR A 330 -31.38 18.69 -7.22
N MET A 331 -30.47 19.62 -6.86
CA MET A 331 -30.58 21.02 -7.30
C MET A 331 -30.37 21.14 -8.81
N THR A 332 -29.36 20.46 -9.36
CA THR A 332 -29.05 20.55 -10.79
C THR A 332 -30.20 19.97 -11.63
N GLU A 333 -30.78 18.86 -11.14
CA GLU A 333 -31.96 18.25 -11.78
C GLU A 333 -33.27 18.99 -11.52
N GLY A 334 -33.27 20.07 -10.72
CA GLY A 334 -34.48 20.84 -10.40
C GLY A 334 -35.48 20.09 -9.52
N ILE A 335 -35.04 19.01 -8.86
CA ILE A 335 -35.88 18.25 -7.91
C ILE A 335 -36.11 19.08 -6.65
N VAL A 336 -35.12 19.84 -6.24
CA VAL A 336 -35.19 20.79 -5.12
C VAL A 336 -34.62 22.15 -5.54
N THR A 337 -35.12 23.18 -4.91
CA THR A 337 -34.59 24.56 -4.95
C THR A 337 -33.98 24.87 -3.56
N PRO A 338 -33.23 25.94 -3.42
CA PRO A 338 -32.70 26.34 -2.09
C PRO A 338 -33.81 26.55 -1.04
N GLY A 339 -34.99 27.00 -1.46
CA GLY A 339 -36.17 27.23 -0.61
C GLY A 339 -37.05 25.98 -0.39
N THR A 340 -36.81 24.89 -1.12
CA THR A 340 -37.61 23.68 -0.95
C THR A 340 -37.41 23.12 0.47
N ALA A 341 -38.52 23.00 1.20
CA ALA A 341 -38.51 22.48 2.57
C ALA A 341 -39.31 21.16 2.66
N PHE A 342 -38.75 20.19 3.37
CA PHE A 342 -39.43 18.91 3.61
C PHE A 342 -39.71 18.70 5.10
N PRO A 343 -40.81 17.99 5.42
CA PRO A 343 -41.10 17.61 6.81
C PRO A 343 -40.09 16.59 7.32
N CYS A 344 -39.76 16.69 8.62
CA CYS A 344 -38.98 15.69 9.32
C CYS A 344 -39.56 15.49 10.74
N HIS A 345 -40.29 14.42 10.93
CA HIS A 345 -40.83 14.00 12.22
C HIS A 345 -39.91 12.96 12.86
N ARG A 346 -38.64 13.35 13.18
CA ARG A 346 -37.55 12.46 13.59
C ARG A 346 -37.23 11.36 12.57
N GLY A 347 -37.58 11.56 11.30
CA GLY A 347 -37.32 10.59 10.23
C GLY A 347 -38.11 10.86 8.96
N PHE A 348 -37.79 10.06 7.95
CA PHE A 348 -38.55 9.92 6.72
C PHE A 348 -39.60 8.82 6.91
N TYR A 349 -40.85 9.13 6.67
CA TYR A 349 -41.97 8.18 6.74
C TYR A 349 -42.72 8.18 5.42
N CYS A 350 -42.71 7.06 4.72
CA CYS A 350 -43.44 6.93 3.46
C CYS A 350 -43.88 5.48 3.22
N ARG A 351 -45.19 5.25 3.06
CA ARG A 351 -45.77 3.93 2.74
C ARG A 351 -45.24 2.79 3.64
N GLY A 352 -45.15 3.00 4.95
CA GLY A 352 -44.70 2.01 5.91
C GLY A 352 -43.18 1.91 6.08
N LEU A 353 -42.40 2.58 5.24
CA LEU A 353 -40.95 2.66 5.39
C LEU A 353 -40.58 3.81 6.34
N HIS A 354 -39.68 3.54 7.28
CA HIS A 354 -39.13 4.52 8.20
C HIS A 354 -37.61 4.57 8.13
N VAL A 355 -37.04 5.76 7.88
CA VAL A 355 -35.61 6.03 8.04
C VAL A 355 -35.43 7.08 9.12
N GLY A 356 -34.87 6.68 10.27
CA GLY A 356 -34.74 7.55 11.44
C GLY A 356 -33.84 8.78 11.20
N CYS A 357 -34.14 9.87 11.92
CA CYS A 357 -33.34 11.09 11.95
C CYS A 357 -33.22 11.60 13.38
N HIS A 358 -32.15 12.33 13.69
CA HIS A 358 -32.02 13.01 14.97
C HIS A 358 -32.94 14.26 15.04
N SER A 359 -33.17 14.77 16.24
CA SER A 359 -34.04 15.92 16.47
C SER A 359 -33.44 17.22 15.93
N HIS A 360 -34.21 17.97 15.18
CA HIS A 360 -33.92 19.32 14.68
C HIS A 360 -35.23 20.03 14.29
N ALA A 361 -35.17 21.31 14.01
CA ALA A 361 -36.34 22.07 13.54
C ALA A 361 -36.87 21.53 12.19
N ALA A 362 -38.19 21.54 12.02
CA ALA A 362 -38.88 21.11 10.80
C ALA A 362 -40.11 22.04 10.54
N PRO A 363 -40.47 22.29 9.26
CA PRO A 363 -39.84 21.77 8.05
C PRO A 363 -38.42 22.33 7.86
N ILE A 364 -37.58 21.63 7.05
CA ILE A 364 -36.17 21.98 6.90
C ILE A 364 -35.78 22.23 5.45
N SER A 365 -35.03 23.31 5.21
CA SER A 365 -34.51 23.68 3.90
C SER A 365 -33.16 23.06 3.60
N LEU A 366 -32.65 23.16 2.37
CA LEU A 366 -31.43 22.52 1.90
C LEU A 366 -30.20 22.86 2.77
N VAL A 367 -29.96 24.15 3.01
CA VAL A 367 -28.76 24.62 3.77
C VAL A 367 -28.78 24.05 5.20
N ASP A 368 -29.93 24.13 5.86
CA ASP A 368 -30.11 23.59 7.21
C ASP A 368 -30.11 22.05 7.24
N ALA A 369 -30.63 21.40 6.20
CA ALA A 369 -30.58 19.94 6.06
C ALA A 369 -29.13 19.43 5.90
N ILE A 370 -28.25 20.14 5.23
CA ILE A 370 -26.81 19.85 5.17
C ILE A 370 -26.19 20.11 6.56
N SER A 371 -26.47 21.25 7.16
CA SER A 371 -25.94 21.70 8.46
C SER A 371 -26.23 20.73 9.59
N THR A 372 -27.50 20.32 9.70
CA THR A 372 -27.96 19.36 10.74
C THR A 372 -27.88 17.91 10.30
N SER A 373 -27.51 17.65 9.04
CA SER A 373 -27.45 16.29 8.48
C SER A 373 -28.78 15.54 8.44
N CYS A 374 -29.90 16.21 8.12
CA CYS A 374 -31.24 15.61 8.09
C CYS A 374 -31.31 14.44 7.10
N ASN A 375 -31.73 13.25 7.58
CA ASN A 375 -31.93 12.07 6.72
C ASN A 375 -33.20 12.23 5.87
N ALA A 376 -34.28 12.71 6.46
CA ALA A 376 -35.59 12.82 5.80
C ALA A 376 -35.51 13.69 4.53
N TYR A 377 -34.79 14.82 4.60
CA TYR A 377 -34.63 15.72 3.45
C TYR A 377 -34.08 14.99 2.22
N PHE A 378 -33.00 14.23 2.41
CA PHE A 378 -32.33 13.54 1.31
C PHE A 378 -33.09 12.31 0.84
N CYS A 379 -33.80 11.63 1.73
CA CYS A 379 -34.73 10.55 1.36
C CYS A 379 -35.89 11.07 0.50
N TRP A 380 -36.51 12.21 0.86
CA TRP A 380 -37.52 12.85 0.05
C TRP A 380 -36.97 13.27 -1.32
N GLY A 381 -35.77 13.87 -1.39
CA GLY A 381 -35.12 14.25 -2.63
C GLY A 381 -34.97 13.08 -3.59
N LEU A 382 -34.43 11.93 -3.12
CA LEU A 382 -34.30 10.74 -3.96
C LEU A 382 -35.66 10.16 -4.36
N TYR A 383 -36.60 10.08 -3.43
CA TYR A 383 -37.95 9.57 -3.68
C TYR A 383 -38.62 10.38 -4.80
N TYR A 384 -38.58 11.71 -4.74
CA TYR A 384 -39.13 12.56 -5.78
C TYR A 384 -38.36 12.49 -7.11
N MET A 385 -37.02 12.37 -7.07
CA MET A 385 -36.23 12.17 -8.28
C MET A 385 -36.63 10.89 -9.00
N MET A 386 -36.64 9.76 -8.30
CA MET A 386 -37.02 8.45 -8.88
C MET A 386 -38.47 8.37 -9.31
N GLY A 387 -39.36 9.16 -8.68
CA GLY A 387 -40.77 9.24 -8.99
C GLY A 387 -41.17 10.29 -10.06
N ASN A 388 -40.23 11.13 -10.54
CA ASN A 388 -40.51 12.25 -11.43
C ASN A 388 -40.79 11.79 -12.88
N ARG A 389 -42.06 11.51 -13.17
CA ARG A 389 -42.50 11.05 -14.49
C ARG A 389 -42.65 12.18 -15.52
N SER A 390 -42.61 13.44 -15.13
CA SER A 390 -42.53 14.55 -16.07
C SER A 390 -41.14 14.71 -16.69
N LYS A 391 -40.12 14.20 -16.04
CA LYS A 391 -38.72 14.33 -16.47
C LYS A 391 -38.09 13.00 -16.94
N TYR A 392 -38.45 11.89 -16.31
CA TYR A 392 -37.91 10.57 -16.63
C TYR A 392 -39.02 9.59 -16.98
N LYS A 393 -38.80 8.79 -18.02
CA LYS A 393 -39.78 7.79 -18.48
C LYS A 393 -40.10 6.75 -17.38
N ASN A 394 -39.10 6.36 -16.60
CA ASN A 394 -39.23 5.36 -15.57
C ASN A 394 -38.13 5.51 -14.49
N PRO A 395 -38.15 4.77 -13.37
CA PRO A 395 -37.11 4.80 -12.34
C PRO A 395 -35.74 4.40 -12.87
N PHE A 396 -35.67 3.52 -13.88
CA PHE A 396 -34.43 3.08 -14.52
C PHE A 396 -33.66 4.24 -15.13
N GLU A 397 -34.34 5.08 -15.93
CA GLU A 397 -33.72 6.28 -16.51
C GLU A 397 -33.29 7.29 -15.43
N ALA A 398 -34.13 7.53 -14.43
CA ALA A 398 -33.80 8.41 -13.30
C ALA A 398 -32.55 7.94 -12.55
N MET A 399 -32.39 6.61 -12.36
CA MET A 399 -31.25 6.00 -11.71
C MET A 399 -29.96 6.14 -12.52
N ASN A 400 -30.04 6.00 -13.84
CA ASN A 400 -28.87 6.19 -14.71
C ASN A 400 -28.42 7.65 -14.74
N VAL A 401 -29.36 8.60 -14.78
CA VAL A 401 -29.05 10.05 -14.65
C VAL A 401 -28.37 10.31 -13.28
N TRP A 402 -28.94 9.80 -12.20
CA TRP A 402 -28.35 9.92 -10.87
C TRP A 402 -26.92 9.35 -10.84
N ARG A 403 -26.73 8.16 -11.41
CA ARG A 403 -25.39 7.51 -11.47
C ARG A 403 -24.39 8.35 -12.25
N ASP A 404 -24.79 8.96 -13.35
CA ASP A 404 -23.94 9.82 -14.17
C ASP A 404 -23.39 11.02 -13.38
N TYR A 405 -24.21 11.62 -12.50
CA TYR A 405 -23.73 12.64 -11.58
C TYR A 405 -22.68 12.08 -10.62
N MET A 406 -22.94 10.90 -10.04
CA MET A 406 -21.99 10.26 -9.10
C MET A 406 -20.67 9.94 -9.79
N VAL A 407 -20.72 9.41 -11.01
CA VAL A 407 -19.52 9.13 -11.82
C VAL A 407 -18.76 10.42 -12.14
N SER A 408 -19.45 11.49 -12.52
CA SER A 408 -18.80 12.78 -12.81
C SER A 408 -18.08 13.41 -11.59
N MET A 409 -18.44 13.01 -10.38
CA MET A 409 -17.81 13.42 -9.13
C MET A 409 -16.66 12.52 -8.69
N GLY A 410 -16.25 11.55 -9.52
CA GLY A 410 -15.12 10.65 -9.22
C GLY A 410 -15.49 9.35 -8.52
N PHE A 411 -16.76 8.92 -8.55
CA PHE A 411 -17.20 7.71 -7.86
C PHE A 411 -17.42 6.54 -8.81
N GLY A 412 -17.24 5.30 -8.33
CA GLY A 412 -17.52 4.09 -9.07
C GLY A 412 -16.44 3.66 -10.06
N TYR A 413 -15.33 4.37 -10.15
CA TYR A 413 -14.12 4.02 -10.90
C TYR A 413 -12.87 4.41 -10.13
N LYS A 414 -11.70 3.98 -10.60
CA LYS A 414 -10.41 4.38 -10.04
C LYS A 414 -10.10 5.82 -10.44
N LEU A 415 -9.75 6.68 -9.51
CA LEU A 415 -9.37 8.07 -9.81
C LEU A 415 -8.06 8.15 -10.60
N GLY A 416 -7.19 7.13 -10.47
CA GLY A 416 -5.91 7.07 -11.16
C GLY A 416 -4.75 7.62 -10.35
N ILE A 417 -4.80 7.48 -9.03
CA ILE A 417 -3.68 7.87 -8.16
C ILE A 417 -2.41 7.06 -8.49
N ASP A 418 -1.27 7.71 -8.42
CA ASP A 418 0.07 7.14 -8.65
C ASP A 418 0.55 6.22 -7.52
N LEU A 419 -0.35 5.34 -7.07
CA LEU A 419 -0.09 4.26 -6.11
C LEU A 419 -0.77 2.97 -6.56
N PRO A 420 -0.15 1.80 -6.35
CA PRO A 420 -0.74 0.53 -6.73
C PRO A 420 -1.90 0.12 -5.83
N GLY A 421 -2.86 -0.60 -6.40
CA GLY A 421 -3.92 -1.26 -5.63
C GLY A 421 -5.19 -0.45 -5.40
N GLU A 422 -5.35 0.72 -6.02
CA GLU A 422 -6.56 1.54 -5.90
C GLU A 422 -7.83 0.74 -6.23
N LYS A 423 -8.88 0.92 -5.41
CA LYS A 423 -10.21 0.34 -5.59
C LYS A 423 -11.20 1.40 -6.07
N ARG A 424 -12.14 0.98 -6.91
CA ARG A 424 -13.11 1.87 -7.56
C ARG A 424 -14.30 2.30 -6.68
N GLY A 425 -14.48 1.65 -5.50
CA GLY A 425 -15.74 1.76 -4.76
C GLY A 425 -16.91 1.07 -5.47
N MET A 426 -18.12 1.30 -4.99
CA MET A 426 -19.36 0.77 -5.60
C MET A 426 -20.39 1.88 -5.70
N ILE A 427 -20.83 2.17 -6.93
CA ILE A 427 -22.01 2.99 -7.23
C ILE A 427 -22.93 2.12 -8.07
N PRO A 428 -24.11 1.74 -7.53
CA PRO A 428 -25.05 0.90 -8.26
C PRO A 428 -25.61 1.61 -9.48
N ASN A 429 -26.00 0.83 -10.48
CA ASN A 429 -26.73 1.28 -11.68
C ASN A 429 -28.12 0.63 -11.70
N ALA A 430 -28.94 1.02 -12.66
CA ALA A 430 -30.30 0.51 -12.80
C ALA A 430 -30.31 -1.01 -13.04
N GLU A 431 -29.40 -1.53 -13.89
CA GLU A 431 -29.28 -2.97 -14.18
C GLU A 431 -28.90 -3.80 -12.95
N TYR A 432 -28.13 -3.22 -12.00
CA TYR A 432 -27.84 -3.86 -10.73
C TYR A 432 -29.13 -4.11 -9.93
N TYR A 433 -30.00 -3.12 -9.87
CA TYR A 433 -31.27 -3.24 -9.15
C TYR A 433 -32.27 -4.13 -9.87
N ASP A 434 -32.33 -4.08 -11.19
CA ASP A 434 -33.18 -4.98 -11.98
C ASP A 434 -32.84 -6.45 -11.75
N ARG A 435 -31.54 -6.78 -11.72
CA ARG A 435 -31.09 -8.14 -11.40
C ARG A 435 -31.45 -8.58 -10.00
N ASN A 436 -31.19 -7.72 -9.00
CA ASN A 436 -31.38 -8.09 -7.60
C ASN A 436 -32.85 -8.08 -7.17
N TYR A 437 -33.68 -7.24 -7.76
CA TYR A 437 -35.09 -7.10 -7.42
C TYR A 437 -36.04 -7.57 -8.54
N ARG A 438 -35.52 -8.25 -9.57
CA ARG A 438 -36.30 -8.78 -10.72
C ARG A 438 -37.18 -7.71 -11.37
N GLY A 439 -36.68 -6.49 -11.54
CA GLY A 439 -37.38 -5.35 -12.07
C GLY A 439 -38.42 -4.70 -11.13
N SER A 440 -38.63 -5.26 -9.94
CA SER A 440 -39.61 -4.76 -8.96
C SER A 440 -38.97 -3.86 -7.92
N TRP A 441 -38.42 -2.72 -8.32
CA TRP A 441 -37.80 -1.73 -7.43
C TRP A 441 -38.31 -0.31 -7.74
N ASN A 442 -38.21 0.57 -6.77
CA ASN A 442 -38.61 1.98 -6.88
C ASN A 442 -37.78 2.85 -5.91
N GLY A 443 -38.07 4.16 -5.85
CA GLY A 443 -37.34 5.08 -4.99
C GLY A 443 -37.33 4.72 -3.49
N LEU A 444 -38.34 4.01 -2.99
CA LEU A 444 -38.37 3.55 -1.59
C LEU A 444 -37.44 2.37 -1.37
N THR A 445 -37.37 1.43 -2.33
CA THR A 445 -36.49 0.27 -2.26
C THR A 445 -35.02 0.67 -2.09
N ILE A 446 -34.62 1.76 -2.78
CA ILE A 446 -33.22 2.22 -2.83
C ILE A 446 -32.96 3.47 -1.99
N VAL A 447 -33.91 3.90 -1.15
CA VAL A 447 -33.82 5.19 -0.44
C VAL A 447 -32.58 5.35 0.42
N SER A 448 -31.99 4.26 0.90
CA SER A 448 -30.77 4.22 1.73
C SER A 448 -29.55 4.84 1.02
N ILE A 449 -29.47 4.75 -0.31
CA ILE A 449 -28.35 5.35 -1.05
C ILE A 449 -28.33 6.88 -0.94
N SER A 450 -29.49 7.53 -0.71
CA SER A 450 -29.57 8.98 -0.54
C SER A 450 -28.81 9.52 0.66
N ILE A 451 -28.55 8.66 1.65
CA ILE A 451 -27.81 8.99 2.87
C ILE A 451 -26.43 8.32 2.94
N GLY A 452 -25.99 7.74 1.81
CA GLY A 452 -24.68 7.08 1.70
C GLY A 452 -24.60 5.76 2.43
N GLN A 453 -25.69 5.01 2.43
CA GLN A 453 -25.83 3.65 2.99
C GLN A 453 -26.28 2.69 1.88
N GLY A 454 -26.62 1.47 2.24
CA GLY A 454 -26.99 0.44 1.27
C GLY A 454 -25.78 -0.03 0.46
N GLU A 455 -25.92 -0.08 -0.86
CA GLU A 455 -24.93 -0.62 -1.78
C GLU A 455 -23.77 0.34 -2.10
N VAL A 456 -23.90 1.62 -1.71
CA VAL A 456 -22.86 2.63 -1.98
C VAL A 456 -21.65 2.43 -1.09
N THR A 457 -20.49 2.22 -1.71
CA THR A 457 -19.21 2.24 -1.01
C THR A 457 -18.19 3.11 -1.73
N LEU A 458 -17.43 3.89 -0.96
CA LEU A 458 -16.36 4.77 -1.45
C LEU A 458 -15.05 4.47 -0.71
N THR A 459 -13.93 4.80 -1.35
CA THR A 459 -12.66 4.85 -0.65
C THR A 459 -12.50 6.18 0.09
N PRO A 460 -11.70 6.26 1.16
CA PRO A 460 -11.38 7.53 1.81
C PRO A 460 -10.79 8.58 0.84
N LEU A 461 -10.03 8.13 -0.16
CA LEU A 461 -9.53 8.99 -1.24
C LEU A 461 -10.69 9.62 -2.03
N GLN A 462 -11.70 8.84 -2.41
CA GLN A 462 -12.87 9.36 -3.12
C GLN A 462 -13.68 10.35 -2.26
N ILE A 463 -13.76 10.12 -0.95
CA ILE A 463 -14.42 11.06 -0.03
C ILE A 463 -13.60 12.37 0.07
N ALA A 464 -12.27 12.31 0.13
CA ALA A 464 -11.41 13.50 0.13
C ALA A 464 -11.52 14.26 -1.19
N ASN A 465 -11.54 13.54 -2.31
CA ASN A 465 -11.73 14.12 -3.66
C ASN A 465 -13.08 14.83 -3.81
N LEU A 466 -14.16 14.29 -3.22
CA LEU A 466 -15.44 15.01 -3.15
C LEU A 466 -15.30 16.34 -2.39
N GLY A 467 -14.55 16.32 -1.26
CA GLY A 467 -14.25 17.55 -0.52
C GLY A 467 -13.49 18.57 -1.37
N ALA A 468 -12.49 18.14 -2.13
CA ALA A 468 -11.73 18.98 -3.07
C ALA A 468 -12.62 19.50 -4.22
N THR A 469 -13.48 18.65 -4.77
CA THR A 469 -14.45 19.00 -5.82
C THR A 469 -15.40 20.11 -5.37
N ILE A 470 -15.91 20.00 -4.14
CA ILE A 470 -16.82 21.01 -3.56
C ILE A 470 -16.03 22.31 -3.27
N ALA A 471 -14.82 22.21 -2.75
CA ALA A 471 -13.94 23.33 -2.51
C ALA A 471 -13.67 24.14 -3.80
N ASN A 472 -13.47 23.47 -4.91
CA ASN A 472 -13.25 24.06 -6.25
C ASN A 472 -14.53 24.49 -6.98
N ARG A 473 -15.70 24.25 -6.38
CA ARG A 473 -16.99 24.58 -7.02
C ARG A 473 -17.23 23.86 -8.35
N GLY A 474 -16.86 22.56 -8.44
CA GLY A 474 -17.30 21.69 -9.52
C GLY A 474 -16.23 21.04 -10.40
N TYR A 475 -14.97 21.09 -9.99
CA TYR A 475 -13.91 20.32 -10.66
C TYR A 475 -12.90 19.75 -9.67
N TYR A 476 -12.16 18.75 -10.08
CA TYR A 476 -11.03 18.17 -9.35
C TYR A 476 -9.89 17.83 -10.31
N TYR A 477 -8.71 17.63 -9.74
CA TYR A 477 -7.56 17.03 -10.42
C TYR A 477 -7.41 15.59 -9.96
N THR A 478 -6.85 14.73 -10.79
CA THR A 478 -6.47 13.38 -10.38
C THR A 478 -5.54 13.46 -9.15
N PRO A 479 -5.93 12.90 -7.99
CA PRO A 479 -5.06 12.91 -6.82
C PRO A 479 -3.75 12.18 -7.09
N HIS A 480 -2.62 12.75 -6.64
CA HIS A 480 -1.29 12.17 -6.85
C HIS A 480 -0.36 12.46 -5.67
N VAL A 481 0.61 11.56 -5.43
CA VAL A 481 1.56 11.64 -4.33
C VAL A 481 2.97 12.07 -4.78
N VAL A 482 3.27 12.02 -6.07
CA VAL A 482 4.53 12.54 -6.61
C VAL A 482 4.30 13.89 -7.27
N ARG A 483 5.00 14.89 -6.76
CA ARG A 483 4.97 16.27 -7.27
C ARG A 483 5.94 16.47 -8.41
N LYS A 484 7.10 15.80 -8.36
CA LYS A 484 8.17 15.96 -9.34
C LYS A 484 9.01 14.69 -9.42
N VAL A 485 9.31 14.28 -10.64
CA VAL A 485 10.37 13.33 -10.98
C VAL A 485 11.54 14.15 -11.54
N GLN A 486 12.78 13.85 -11.12
CA GLN A 486 13.97 14.57 -11.58
C GLN A 486 14.04 14.54 -13.10
N ASP A 487 14.27 15.71 -13.72
CA ASP A 487 14.44 15.90 -15.17
C ASP A 487 13.28 15.36 -16.03
N MET A 488 12.06 15.29 -15.44
CA MET A 488 10.84 14.91 -16.15
C MET A 488 9.71 15.90 -15.87
N PRO A 489 8.84 16.20 -16.85
CA PRO A 489 7.60 16.91 -16.59
C PRO A 489 6.64 16.01 -15.82
N LEU A 490 5.74 16.64 -15.04
CA LEU A 490 4.62 15.91 -14.43
C LEU A 490 3.68 15.37 -15.51
N ASP A 491 3.17 14.16 -15.32
CA ASP A 491 2.22 13.56 -16.26
C ASP A 491 0.98 14.46 -16.42
N THR A 492 0.55 14.67 -17.66
CA THR A 492 -0.61 15.49 -17.99
C THR A 492 -1.91 14.98 -17.37
N ALA A 493 -1.99 13.68 -17.06
CA ALA A 493 -3.11 13.08 -16.33
C ALA A 493 -3.36 13.73 -14.96
N PHE A 494 -2.30 14.24 -14.31
CA PHE A 494 -2.39 14.90 -13.00
C PHE A 494 -2.70 16.42 -13.09
N THR A 495 -2.51 17.00 -14.25
CA THR A 495 -2.73 18.45 -14.48
C THR A 495 -4.07 18.76 -15.15
N HIS A 496 -4.79 17.72 -15.62
CA HIS A 496 -6.09 17.88 -16.26
C HIS A 496 -7.21 18.08 -15.23
N ARG A 497 -8.11 19.04 -15.51
CA ARG A 497 -9.32 19.27 -14.69
C ARG A 497 -10.45 18.38 -15.11
N HIS A 498 -10.98 17.62 -14.18
CA HIS A 498 -12.20 16.84 -14.35
C HIS A 498 -13.40 17.64 -13.86
N PHE A 499 -14.27 18.05 -14.77
CA PHE A 499 -15.48 18.80 -14.44
C PHE A 499 -16.65 17.86 -14.13
N THR A 500 -17.42 18.24 -13.10
CA THR A 500 -18.64 17.51 -12.75
C THR A 500 -19.83 17.96 -13.61
N LYS A 501 -20.87 17.14 -13.68
CA LYS A 501 -22.14 17.49 -14.34
C LYS A 501 -23.00 18.50 -13.53
N ALA A 502 -22.67 18.68 -12.24
CA ALA A 502 -23.45 19.53 -11.35
C ALA A 502 -23.28 21.03 -11.67
N ASN A 503 -24.38 21.77 -11.60
CA ASN A 503 -24.39 23.20 -11.86
C ASN A 503 -23.57 23.97 -10.82
N ARG A 504 -22.70 24.90 -11.26
CA ARG A 504 -21.83 25.70 -10.39
C ARG A 504 -22.57 26.39 -9.25
N ARG A 505 -23.74 26.98 -9.51
CA ARG A 505 -24.55 27.63 -8.47
C ARG A 505 -24.98 26.71 -7.35
N SER A 506 -25.17 25.43 -7.65
CA SER A 506 -25.53 24.43 -6.63
C SER A 506 -24.43 24.25 -5.59
N TYR A 507 -23.15 24.43 -5.98
CA TYR A 507 -22.02 24.34 -5.06
C TYR A 507 -22.04 25.42 -3.99
N ASP A 508 -22.45 26.64 -4.31
CA ASP A 508 -22.47 27.74 -3.35
C ASP A 508 -23.44 27.45 -2.18
N TYR A 509 -24.58 26.84 -2.47
CA TYR A 509 -25.55 26.42 -1.43
C TYR A 509 -25.03 25.22 -0.61
N VAL A 510 -24.34 24.28 -1.25
CA VAL A 510 -23.72 23.14 -0.54
C VAL A 510 -22.60 23.65 0.38
N VAL A 511 -21.77 24.57 -0.09
CA VAL A 511 -20.71 25.20 0.72
C VAL A 511 -21.32 25.99 1.86
N ALA A 512 -22.38 26.77 1.64
CA ALA A 512 -23.10 27.49 2.70
C ALA A 512 -23.63 26.50 3.76
N GLY A 513 -24.17 25.35 3.36
CA GLY A 513 -24.61 24.28 4.27
C GLY A 513 -23.45 23.67 5.06
N MET A 514 -22.32 23.41 4.41
CA MET A 514 -21.09 22.89 5.08
C MET A 514 -20.47 23.93 6.03
N ARG A 515 -20.52 25.23 5.67
CA ARG A 515 -20.09 26.31 6.56
C ARG A 515 -21.03 26.44 7.76
N SER A 516 -22.34 26.42 7.53
CA SER A 516 -23.35 26.40 8.60
C SER A 516 -23.15 25.20 9.54
N SER A 517 -22.81 24.02 9.00
CA SER A 517 -22.46 22.84 9.80
C SER A 517 -21.27 23.09 10.72
N ALA A 518 -20.23 23.78 10.23
CA ALA A 518 -19.05 24.16 11.02
C ALA A 518 -19.33 25.22 12.08
N MET A 519 -20.31 26.11 11.85
CA MET A 519 -20.63 27.19 12.79
C MET A 519 -21.62 26.77 13.87
N LYS A 520 -22.72 26.13 13.50
CA LYS A 520 -23.85 25.83 14.39
C LYS A 520 -24.38 24.39 14.30
N GLY A 521 -23.87 23.59 13.36
CA GLY A 521 -24.35 22.24 13.08
C GLY A 521 -23.47 21.13 13.65
N THR A 522 -23.45 20.00 12.93
CA THR A 522 -22.79 18.77 13.37
C THR A 522 -21.26 18.85 13.42
N CYS A 523 -20.65 19.85 12.72
CA CYS A 523 -19.21 20.10 12.73
C CYS A 523 -18.79 21.28 13.63
N ARG A 524 -19.62 21.68 14.61
CA ARG A 524 -19.41 22.91 15.42
C ARG A 524 -18.02 23.01 16.06
N ALA A 525 -17.35 21.91 16.32
CA ALA A 525 -15.98 21.94 16.85
C ALA A 525 -14.98 22.65 15.91
N LEU A 526 -15.28 22.84 14.61
CA LEU A 526 -14.46 23.59 13.66
C LEU A 526 -14.54 25.11 13.85
N SER A 527 -15.56 25.63 14.58
CA SER A 527 -15.73 27.08 14.82
C SER A 527 -14.59 27.68 15.63
N ARG A 528 -13.80 26.86 16.35
CA ARG A 528 -12.61 27.26 17.09
C ARG A 528 -11.42 27.66 16.19
N LEU A 529 -11.43 27.24 14.93
CA LEU A 529 -10.32 27.50 14.01
C LEU A 529 -10.27 28.98 13.62
N PRO A 530 -9.06 29.58 13.46
CA PRO A 530 -8.89 30.99 13.14
C PRO A 530 -9.21 31.33 11.67
N PHE A 531 -9.69 30.37 10.90
CA PHE A 531 -10.09 30.50 9.49
C PHE A 531 -11.46 29.84 9.23
N GLU A 532 -12.06 30.19 8.13
CA GLU A 532 -13.35 29.66 7.75
C GLU A 532 -13.23 28.23 7.23
N ALA A 533 -13.56 27.24 8.06
CA ALA A 533 -13.66 25.85 7.65
C ALA A 533 -15.08 25.47 7.23
N CYS A 534 -15.20 24.59 6.26
CA CYS A 534 -16.42 23.95 5.81
C CYS A 534 -16.34 22.45 6.09
N GLY A 535 -17.40 21.86 6.63
CA GLY A 535 -17.37 20.44 7.00
C GLY A 535 -18.70 19.73 6.95
N LYS A 536 -18.65 18.43 6.76
CA LYS A 536 -19.78 17.53 6.82
C LYS A 536 -19.41 16.27 7.60
N THR A 537 -20.16 15.96 8.65
CA THR A 537 -20.04 14.68 9.34
C THR A 537 -20.71 13.57 8.58
N GLY A 538 -20.15 12.38 8.69
CA GLY A 538 -20.78 11.12 8.34
C GLY A 538 -20.82 10.19 9.54
N THR A 539 -21.86 9.39 9.59
CA THR A 539 -21.96 8.23 10.49
C THR A 539 -22.39 7.06 9.62
N ALA A 540 -21.54 6.07 9.48
CA ALA A 540 -21.83 4.90 8.68
C ALA A 540 -22.23 3.75 9.61
N GLN A 541 -23.44 3.22 9.43
CA GLN A 541 -23.95 2.11 10.23
C GLN A 541 -23.13 0.85 10.03
N ASN A 542 -22.93 0.10 11.09
CA ASN A 542 -22.17 -1.14 11.13
C ASN A 542 -22.82 -2.15 12.09
N HIS A 543 -22.47 -3.43 11.97
CA HIS A 543 -22.86 -4.50 12.88
C HIS A 543 -22.19 -4.36 14.28
N GLY A 544 -22.26 -3.22 14.89
CA GLY A 544 -21.61 -2.87 16.14
C GLY A 544 -21.70 -1.39 16.35
N ARG A 545 -20.59 -0.77 16.77
CA ARG A 545 -20.50 0.68 16.85
C ARG A 545 -20.30 1.26 15.45
N ASP A 546 -21.03 2.31 15.12
CA ASP A 546 -20.96 3.00 13.84
C ASP A 546 -19.55 3.53 13.53
N HIS A 547 -19.26 3.77 12.27
CA HIS A 547 -18.01 4.39 11.84
C HIS A 547 -18.13 5.91 11.89
N SER A 548 -17.11 6.57 12.45
CA SER A 548 -16.99 8.02 12.48
C SER A 548 -16.34 8.53 11.19
N VAL A 549 -17.08 9.36 10.45
CA VAL A 549 -16.64 9.90 9.16
C VAL A 549 -16.71 11.42 9.17
N PHE A 550 -15.75 12.05 8.52
CA PHE A 550 -15.71 13.49 8.30
C PHE A 550 -15.15 13.79 6.92
N MET A 551 -15.70 14.80 6.28
CA MET A 551 -15.18 15.42 5.06
C MET A 551 -15.31 16.92 5.20
N GLY A 552 -14.25 17.66 4.87
CA GLY A 552 -14.27 19.11 4.91
C GLY A 552 -13.10 19.72 4.17
N PHE A 553 -13.09 21.04 4.08
CA PHE A 553 -12.01 21.80 3.47
C PHE A 553 -11.88 23.18 4.13
N ALA A 554 -10.72 23.79 3.96
CA ALA A 554 -10.41 25.11 4.48
C ALA A 554 -9.30 25.82 3.66
N PRO A 555 -9.25 27.17 3.64
CA PRO A 555 -10.35 28.07 3.97
C PRO A 555 -11.57 27.93 3.01
N MET A 556 -12.72 28.48 3.40
CA MET A 556 -13.94 28.45 2.55
C MET A 556 -13.70 29.11 1.18
N ASN A 557 -13.02 30.24 1.21
CA ASN A 557 -12.56 30.91 0.00
C ASN A 557 -11.05 30.64 -0.17
N ASN A 558 -10.60 30.42 -1.41
CA ASN A 558 -9.24 30.03 -1.73
C ASN A 558 -8.76 28.78 -0.92
N PRO A 559 -9.44 27.65 -1.09
CA PRO A 559 -9.17 26.45 -0.29
C PRO A 559 -7.76 25.91 -0.53
N LYS A 560 -7.07 25.56 0.57
CA LYS A 560 -5.69 25.04 0.56
C LYS A 560 -5.63 23.55 0.90
N ILE A 561 -6.63 23.05 1.59
CA ILE A 561 -6.68 21.65 2.04
C ILE A 561 -8.13 21.14 2.07
N ALA A 562 -8.34 19.97 1.51
CA ALA A 562 -9.55 19.15 1.68
C ALA A 562 -9.16 17.87 2.42
N VAL A 563 -9.91 17.51 3.45
CA VAL A 563 -9.60 16.37 4.33
C VAL A 563 -10.78 15.43 4.43
N ALA A 564 -10.52 14.13 4.29
CA ALA A 564 -11.43 13.07 4.69
C ALA A 564 -10.82 12.29 5.85
N VAL A 565 -11.62 11.99 6.86
CA VAL A 565 -11.26 11.14 7.99
C VAL A 565 -12.29 10.02 8.11
N TYR A 566 -11.81 8.80 8.18
CA TYR A 566 -12.64 7.62 8.39
C TYR A 566 -12.08 6.80 9.56
N VAL A 567 -12.87 6.62 10.63
CA VAL A 567 -12.47 5.85 11.82
C VAL A 567 -13.48 4.74 12.03
N GLU A 568 -13.07 3.50 11.85
CA GLU A 568 -13.91 2.33 12.08
C GLU A 568 -14.34 2.26 13.53
N ASN A 569 -15.63 1.96 13.79
CA ASN A 569 -16.25 1.85 15.13
C ASN A 569 -16.05 3.11 16.02
N GLY A 570 -15.81 4.26 15.39
CA GLY A 570 -15.59 5.54 16.09
C GLY A 570 -16.85 6.19 16.63
N GLY A 571 -18.05 5.70 16.28
CA GLY A 571 -19.33 6.31 16.67
C GLY A 571 -19.71 7.48 15.78
N TRP A 572 -20.13 8.59 16.38
CA TRP A 572 -20.53 9.76 15.61
C TRP A 572 -19.36 10.45 14.90
N GLY A 573 -19.62 11.04 13.74
CA GLY A 573 -18.62 11.83 13.02
C GLY A 573 -17.97 12.95 13.85
N ALA A 574 -18.73 13.50 14.79
CA ALA A 574 -18.25 14.50 15.73
C ALA A 574 -17.25 13.98 16.79
N ASP A 575 -17.24 12.66 17.07
CA ASP A 575 -16.42 12.09 18.16
C ASP A 575 -14.93 12.00 17.78
N TYR A 576 -14.63 11.62 16.54
CA TYR A 576 -13.26 11.45 16.02
C TYR A 576 -13.05 12.21 14.72
N GLY A 577 -13.95 12.09 13.75
CA GLY A 577 -13.76 12.64 12.41
C GLY A 577 -13.55 14.16 12.42
N VAL A 578 -14.42 14.91 13.07
CA VAL A 578 -14.36 16.39 13.12
C VAL A 578 -13.12 16.88 13.87
N PRO A 579 -12.80 16.41 15.10
CA PRO A 579 -11.58 16.84 15.79
C PRO A 579 -10.31 16.53 15.00
N ILE A 580 -10.18 15.32 14.46
CA ILE A 580 -9.01 14.92 13.66
C ILE A 580 -8.90 15.79 12.40
N GLY A 581 -9.99 15.93 11.63
CA GLY A 581 -10.01 16.75 10.41
C GLY A 581 -9.67 18.23 10.70
N GLY A 582 -10.19 18.80 11.79
CA GLY A 582 -9.87 20.14 12.23
C GLY A 582 -8.40 20.35 12.57
N LEU A 583 -7.78 19.38 13.26
CA LEU A 583 -6.35 19.42 13.59
C LEU A 583 -5.47 19.33 12.34
N MET A 584 -5.84 18.48 11.36
CA MET A 584 -5.12 18.40 10.08
C MET A 584 -5.17 19.73 9.32
N MET A 585 -6.34 20.37 9.27
CA MET A 585 -6.49 21.70 8.65
C MET A 585 -5.68 22.77 9.39
N GLU A 586 -5.72 22.78 10.74
CA GLU A 586 -5.00 23.72 11.57
C GLU A 586 -3.48 23.59 11.38
N GLN A 587 -2.96 22.36 11.43
CA GLN A 587 -1.54 22.07 11.21
C GLN A 587 -1.06 22.57 9.84
N TYR A 588 -1.82 22.27 8.79
CA TYR A 588 -1.40 22.60 7.43
C TYR A 588 -1.45 24.12 7.14
N ILE A 589 -2.53 24.79 7.56
CA ILE A 589 -2.74 26.21 7.26
C ILE A 589 -1.84 27.12 8.13
N ASN A 590 -1.69 26.79 9.40
CA ASN A 590 -0.92 27.59 10.36
C ASN A 590 0.55 27.13 10.50
N GLY A 591 0.92 26.00 9.89
CA GLY A 591 2.25 25.37 10.03
C GLY A 591 2.49 24.68 11.38
N LYS A 592 1.63 24.90 12.37
CA LYS A 592 1.66 24.29 13.71
C LYS A 592 0.28 24.30 14.36
N LEU A 593 0.07 23.42 15.32
CA LEU A 593 -1.11 23.45 16.17
C LEU A 593 -1.03 24.58 17.21
N SER A 594 -2.18 25.17 17.55
CA SER A 594 -2.32 26.04 18.72
C SER A 594 -2.22 25.22 20.02
N PRO A 595 -2.01 25.84 21.19
CA PRO A 595 -2.02 25.14 22.47
C PRO A 595 -3.32 24.36 22.71
N ALA A 596 -4.48 24.90 22.31
CA ALA A 596 -5.77 24.21 22.35
C ALA A 596 -5.80 23.03 21.36
N GLY A 597 -5.23 23.18 20.16
CA GLY A 597 -5.05 22.12 19.18
C GLY A 597 -4.20 20.96 19.71
N GLU A 598 -3.05 21.26 20.33
CA GLU A 598 -2.20 20.23 20.94
C GLU A 598 -2.89 19.47 22.08
N ALA A 599 -3.64 20.15 22.93
CA ALA A 599 -4.43 19.50 23.98
C ALA A 599 -5.46 18.51 23.40
N ILE A 600 -6.14 18.90 22.30
CA ILE A 600 -7.08 18.02 21.60
C ILE A 600 -6.32 16.87 20.94
N ALA A 601 -5.18 17.14 20.31
CA ALA A 601 -4.36 16.10 19.67
C ALA A 601 -3.87 15.06 20.69
N GLY A 602 -3.39 15.48 21.85
CA GLY A 602 -3.03 14.60 22.95
C GLY A 602 -4.22 13.76 23.44
N SER A 603 -5.41 14.37 23.60
CA SER A 603 -6.62 13.62 23.94
C SER A 603 -6.97 12.57 22.85
N MET A 604 -6.91 12.95 21.56
CA MET A 604 -7.20 12.04 20.47
C MET A 604 -6.20 10.88 20.37
N GLN A 605 -4.92 11.13 20.58
CA GLN A 605 -3.87 10.11 20.60
C GLN A 605 -4.15 9.02 21.65
N HIS A 606 -4.57 9.41 22.85
CA HIS A 606 -4.82 8.48 23.96
C HIS A 606 -6.19 7.77 23.87
N ARG A 607 -7.12 8.27 23.07
CA ARG A 607 -8.42 7.60 22.87
C ARG A 607 -8.25 6.33 22.04
N ARG A 608 -8.38 5.17 22.69
CA ARG A 608 -8.36 3.85 22.05
C ARG A 608 -9.76 3.34 21.82
N ILE A 609 -9.99 2.71 20.68
CA ILE A 609 -11.25 2.05 20.35
C ILE A 609 -11.07 0.55 20.58
N GLY A 610 -11.94 -0.04 21.40
CA GLY A 610 -11.97 -1.49 21.62
C GLY A 610 -12.56 -2.17 20.38
N TYR A 611 -11.71 -2.73 19.55
CA TYR A 611 -12.13 -3.58 18.44
C TYR A 611 -12.25 -5.01 18.96
N GLY A 612 -13.47 -5.58 18.89
CA GLY A 612 -13.67 -7.00 19.16
C GLY A 612 -12.88 -7.89 18.20
N PRO A 613 -12.75 -9.19 18.48
CA PRO A 613 -12.04 -10.11 17.59
C PRO A 613 -12.69 -10.13 16.20
N ARG A 614 -11.93 -9.80 15.16
CA ARG A 614 -12.41 -9.68 13.78
C ARG A 614 -12.75 -11.01 13.11
N PHE A 615 -12.35 -12.15 13.71
CA PHE A 615 -12.54 -13.45 13.09
C PHE A 615 -13.31 -14.40 14.00
N PRO A 616 -14.33 -15.13 13.48
CA PRO A 616 -14.97 -16.23 14.20
C PRO A 616 -13.90 -17.26 14.61
N GLY A 617 -13.76 -17.51 15.92
CA GLY A 617 -12.76 -18.42 16.48
C GLY A 617 -11.63 -17.74 17.28
N GLN A 618 -11.36 -16.45 17.10
CA GLN A 618 -10.40 -15.71 17.95
C GLN A 618 -10.94 -15.50 19.37
N GLU A 619 -12.25 -15.35 19.54
CA GLU A 619 -12.92 -15.30 20.88
C GLU A 619 -12.62 -16.55 21.69
N ARG A 620 -12.71 -17.73 21.06
CA ARG A 620 -12.41 -19.01 21.72
C ARG A 620 -10.94 -19.12 22.10
N LYS A 621 -10.01 -18.64 21.22
CA LYS A 621 -8.57 -18.64 21.52
C LYS A 621 -8.20 -17.61 22.58
N ALA A 622 -8.79 -16.41 22.56
CA ALA A 622 -8.57 -15.38 23.56
C ALA A 622 -9.16 -15.76 24.92
N ALA A 623 -10.33 -16.37 24.94
CA ALA A 623 -10.95 -16.92 26.15
C ALA A 623 -10.16 -18.10 26.71
N ALA A 624 -9.67 -19.01 25.85
CA ALA A 624 -8.80 -20.13 26.24
C ALA A 624 -7.45 -19.62 26.78
N ALA A 625 -6.84 -18.61 26.15
CA ALA A 625 -5.60 -18.00 26.64
C ALA A 625 -5.78 -17.27 27.98
N LYS A 626 -6.91 -16.55 28.18
CA LYS A 626 -7.25 -15.95 29.48
C LYS A 626 -7.46 -17.02 30.56
N LYS A 627 -8.13 -18.12 30.22
CA LYS A 627 -8.37 -19.24 31.13
C LYS A 627 -7.07 -19.97 31.50
N ALA A 628 -6.17 -20.16 30.53
CA ALA A 628 -4.85 -20.72 30.74
C ALA A 628 -3.94 -19.81 31.60
N ALA A 629 -3.97 -18.51 31.37
CA ALA A 629 -3.23 -17.52 32.18
C ALA A 629 -3.78 -17.44 33.62
N ALA A 630 -5.09 -17.50 33.82
CA ALA A 630 -5.71 -17.55 35.13
C ALA A 630 -5.37 -18.87 35.87
N ALA A 631 -5.37 -20.00 35.17
CA ALA A 631 -4.99 -21.31 35.76
C ALA A 631 -3.48 -21.35 36.12
N LYS A 632 -2.63 -20.68 35.33
CA LYS A 632 -1.19 -20.57 35.65
C LYS A 632 -0.94 -19.69 36.88
N LYS A 633 -1.66 -18.56 37.02
CA LYS A 633 -1.62 -17.73 38.21
C LYS A 633 -2.12 -18.46 39.47
N ALA A 634 -3.20 -19.25 39.35
CA ALA A 634 -3.74 -20.03 40.46
C ALA A 634 -2.81 -21.17 40.91
N LYS A 635 -2.08 -21.81 39.96
CA LYS A 635 -1.03 -22.79 40.29
C LYS A 635 0.15 -22.17 41.00
N THR A 636 0.61 -21.00 40.55
CA THR A 636 1.72 -20.28 41.18
C THR A 636 1.37 -19.80 42.58
N ALA A 637 0.12 -19.34 42.79
CA ALA A 637 -0.38 -18.98 44.14
C ALA A 637 -0.45 -20.18 45.10
N LYS A 638 -0.93 -21.33 44.63
CA LYS A 638 -0.95 -22.56 45.44
C LYS A 638 0.44 -23.11 45.76
N GLN A 639 1.41 -22.89 44.90
CA GLN A 639 2.78 -23.32 45.11
C GLN A 639 3.51 -22.42 46.15
N SER A 640 3.19 -21.11 46.12
CA SER A 640 3.71 -20.18 47.13
C SER A 640 3.07 -20.37 48.55
N GLU A 641 1.82 -20.86 48.61
CA GLU A 641 1.18 -21.23 49.89
C GLU A 641 1.72 -22.56 50.42
N ALA A 642 2.07 -23.52 49.55
CA ALA A 642 2.66 -24.79 49.97
C ALA A 642 4.10 -24.63 50.49
N ASP A 643 4.88 -23.68 49.99
CA ASP A 643 6.25 -23.36 50.40
C ASP A 643 6.28 -22.57 51.73
N GLN A 644 5.13 -22.08 52.25
CA GLN A 644 5.05 -21.33 53.53
C GLN A 644 4.53 -22.18 54.71
N GLN A 645 4.27 -23.48 54.50
CA GLN A 645 3.94 -24.34 55.63
C GLN A 645 5.22 -24.78 56.39
N PRO A 646 5.28 -24.59 57.71
CA PRO A 646 6.47 -24.98 58.49
C PRO A 646 6.62 -26.50 58.48
N LYS A 647 7.86 -26.98 58.23
CA LYS A 647 8.20 -28.40 58.30
C LYS A 647 7.96 -28.91 59.74
N PRO A 648 7.43 -30.16 59.92
CA PRO A 648 7.27 -30.74 61.25
C PRO A 648 8.67 -30.92 61.89
N VAL A 649 8.77 -30.49 63.16
CA VAL A 649 9.94 -30.69 63.99
C VAL A 649 9.96 -32.16 64.39
N GLU A 650 10.97 -32.93 63.94
CA GLU A 650 11.29 -34.28 64.42
C GLU A 650 11.73 -34.20 65.89
N ALA A 651 10.96 -34.78 66.81
CA ALA A 651 11.30 -34.99 68.20
C ALA A 651 12.36 -36.11 68.28
N LYS A 652 13.56 -35.76 68.69
CA LYS A 652 14.58 -36.74 69.12
C LYS A 652 14.19 -37.34 70.47
N SER A 653 13.85 -38.61 70.48
CA SER A 653 13.76 -39.42 71.72
C SER A 653 15.17 -39.68 72.26
N GLY A 654 15.51 -39.08 73.36
CA GLY A 654 16.72 -39.39 74.12
C GLY A 654 16.47 -40.56 75.07
N GLU A 655 17.14 -41.68 74.83
CA GLU A 655 17.26 -42.73 75.83
C GLU A 655 18.29 -42.29 76.91
N GLN A 656 17.86 -42.31 78.16
CA GLN A 656 18.79 -42.35 79.30
C GLN A 656 18.78 -43.75 79.85
N GLN A 657 19.95 -44.34 79.85
CA GLN A 657 20.34 -45.45 80.77
C GLN A 657 21.03 -44.87 81.97
N GLN A 658 20.54 -45.39 83.18
CA GLN A 658 20.99 -45.29 84.53
C GLN A 658 20.81 -43.99 85.27
#